data_273776e943bbc3897a4e9a53cd830136
#
_entry.id   273776e943bbc3897a4e9a53cd830136
#
_cell.length_a   1.000
_cell.length_b   1.000
_cell.length_c   1.000
_cell.angle_alpha   90.00
_cell.angle_beta   90.00
_cell.angle_gamma   90.00
#
_symmetry.space_group_name_H-M   'P 1'
#
loop_
_entity.id
_entity.type
_entity.pdbx_description
1 polymer ?
#
loop_
_entity_poly.entity_id
_entity_poly.type
_entity_poly.pdbx_seq_one_letter_code
_entity_poly.pdbx_strand_id
1 'polypeptide(L)'
;MTEYAILCEKASAAKNFASALGGTSGEFEGHSYKIVHSHGHLMAFVDPKEQVPDDKAAQYRSWKLEHLPWQVADFSWEKQPIMAKNPRTGRKKSTKSDLTEIKKNVKDCDALVIATDVDPSGEGELLAWEIINAIKWRKPVKRLYFADEEARSIQAGFRDIKPISSQQSDGDYLKSDARSKWDFLSMQLTRIATTVTKQAGYPVKVVREGRLKSLMVRHVHEQATLVKNYKRKAFYEVKFQDNAKHVFARQFKDDETAAKWRHAVKADAATEMAQYHNSAITNVKTARRHSAPPKLLDLSNLASILAPKGYNAKEVLSTYQKMYEAKIVSYPRTDDSKISMAQFYQLLPLVPAIARVVNVDQSLLTHRKPRFTHVTTGSVDHGANRPGEKVPPTLAGLSKYGKSGPAIYSVVAKNYLAMLGEDYQFDHVTAELADYPSFKTAFNVPVALNYKLIFDSSRQISDVDETQGEAQGQLGQTAAPFIFEGANKKPVRPTMKWLMNYLQHYNIGTGATRVSTLSQITAGTTALMKERRGALSLTDTGTISAILTEGTIISSTNATKRLMTLMDQVGSFKLHPDELLTTATQTVTHDLPIMVKNADKLKASLGEPEKLVKHYPKKAKTGGQTSTGKEVSFNQVWGGHRFTTQEVADLLAGKEVQFQIKTKRGKPMAVHGKLAQQTYRGHKFWGFKPADDVFQRRTKSRRKAR
;
A
#
# COMPACT_ATOMS: atom_id res chain seq x y z
N MET A 1 -23.92 2.89 39.87
CA MET A 1 -23.71 2.26 38.55
C MET A 1 -22.73 3.14 37.81
N THR A 2 -21.63 2.60 37.23
CA THR A 2 -20.62 3.41 36.57
C THR A 2 -21.06 3.72 35.13
N GLU A 3 -21.06 4.99 34.74
CA GLU A 3 -21.37 5.40 33.36
C GLU A 3 -20.09 5.52 32.52
N TYR A 4 -19.97 4.72 31.46
CA TYR A 4 -18.83 4.68 30.54
C TYR A 4 -19.07 5.53 29.31
N ALA A 5 -18.11 6.40 28.95
CA ALA A 5 -18.01 7.01 27.62
C ALA A 5 -17.16 6.11 26.73
N ILE A 6 -17.74 5.40 25.77
CA ILE A 6 -17.02 4.51 24.84
C ILE A 6 -16.58 5.34 23.64
N LEU A 7 -15.26 5.58 23.51
CA LEU A 7 -14.67 6.36 22.41
C LEU A 7 -14.24 5.44 21.25
N CYS A 8 -15.00 5.46 20.16
CA CYS A 8 -14.68 4.75 18.92
C CYS A 8 -13.88 5.62 17.93
N GLU A 9 -13.06 4.99 17.09
CA GLU A 9 -12.23 5.68 16.09
C GLU A 9 -13.03 6.39 15.00
N LYS A 10 -14.19 5.85 14.61
CA LYS A 10 -15.00 6.32 13.48
C LYS A 10 -16.48 5.99 13.64
N ALA A 11 -17.33 6.71 12.91
CA ALA A 11 -18.77 6.53 12.95
C ALA A 11 -19.25 5.10 12.60
N SER A 12 -18.53 4.38 11.74
CA SER A 12 -18.84 2.98 11.40
C SER A 12 -18.60 2.05 12.58
N ALA A 13 -17.48 2.21 13.30
CA ALA A 13 -17.20 1.46 14.52
C ALA A 13 -18.27 1.74 15.60
N ALA A 14 -18.58 3.02 15.85
CA ALA A 14 -19.64 3.40 16.80
C ALA A 14 -21.00 2.74 16.47
N LYS A 15 -21.31 2.61 15.19
CA LYS A 15 -22.51 1.90 14.71
C LYS A 15 -22.49 0.41 15.05
N ASN A 16 -21.32 -0.23 14.87
CA ASN A 16 -21.14 -1.65 15.18
C ASN A 16 -21.20 -1.88 16.70
N PHE A 17 -20.58 -0.99 17.50
CA PHE A 17 -20.70 -1.00 18.95
C PHE A 17 -22.15 -0.81 19.41
N ALA A 18 -22.88 0.15 18.86
CA ALA A 18 -24.29 0.37 19.17
C ALA A 18 -25.14 -0.86 18.84
N SER A 19 -24.88 -1.51 17.71
CA SER A 19 -25.57 -2.76 17.35
C SER A 19 -25.25 -3.92 18.28
N ALA A 20 -24.00 -3.99 18.78
CA ALA A 20 -23.55 -5.05 19.67
C ALA A 20 -24.06 -4.90 21.10
N LEU A 21 -24.20 -3.66 21.58
CA LEU A 21 -24.58 -3.35 22.96
C LEU A 21 -26.06 -2.98 23.13
N GLY A 22 -26.82 -2.84 22.01
CA GLY A 22 -28.27 -2.57 22.04
C GLY A 22 -28.68 -1.11 21.86
N GLY A 23 -27.75 -0.20 21.60
CA GLY A 23 -28.02 1.22 21.34
C GLY A 23 -26.80 2.10 21.41
N THR A 24 -26.94 3.39 21.06
CA THR A 24 -25.88 4.40 21.22
C THR A 24 -25.64 4.81 22.67
N SER A 25 -26.58 4.48 23.53
CA SER A 25 -26.52 4.56 25.00
C SER A 25 -27.47 3.53 25.60
N GLY A 26 -27.20 3.08 26.83
CA GLY A 26 -28.00 2.07 27.49
C GLY A 26 -27.24 1.43 28.64
N GLU A 27 -27.64 0.22 28.99
CA GLU A 27 -26.98 -0.60 30.00
C GLU A 27 -26.53 -1.93 29.38
N PHE A 28 -25.32 -2.37 29.73
CA PHE A 28 -24.79 -3.67 29.36
C PHE A 28 -23.92 -4.21 30.52
N GLU A 29 -24.14 -5.46 30.94
CA GLU A 29 -23.39 -6.13 32.02
C GLU A 29 -23.31 -5.29 33.33
N GLY A 30 -24.42 -4.63 33.71
CA GLY A 30 -24.48 -3.85 34.94
C GLY A 30 -23.80 -2.47 34.93
N HIS A 31 -23.37 -2.00 33.74
CA HIS A 31 -22.81 -0.67 33.53
C HIS A 31 -23.64 0.11 32.52
N SER A 32 -23.90 1.39 32.82
CA SER A 32 -24.42 2.31 31.81
C SER A 32 -23.31 2.77 30.88
N TYR A 33 -23.67 3.03 29.62
CA TYR A 33 -22.70 3.47 28.60
C TYR A 33 -23.29 4.47 27.64
N LYS A 34 -22.39 5.28 27.07
CA LYS A 34 -22.65 6.20 25.98
C LYS A 34 -21.55 6.11 24.93
N ILE A 35 -21.91 5.88 23.68
CA ILE A 35 -20.93 5.73 22.59
C ILE A 35 -20.70 7.10 21.94
N VAL A 36 -19.42 7.47 21.83
CA VAL A 36 -18.94 8.63 21.08
C VAL A 36 -17.91 8.19 20.05
N HIS A 37 -17.67 8.98 19.01
CA HIS A 37 -16.69 8.64 18.01
C HIS A 37 -15.96 9.87 17.46
N SER A 38 -14.78 9.62 16.94
CA SER A 38 -14.02 10.57 16.11
C SER A 38 -14.22 10.30 14.62
N HIS A 39 -13.40 10.92 13.78
CA HIS A 39 -13.32 10.70 12.35
C HIS A 39 -11.86 10.41 11.94
N GLY A 40 -11.16 9.56 12.70
CA GLY A 40 -9.73 9.39 12.67
C GLY A 40 -9.04 10.46 13.53
N HIS A 41 -7.76 10.78 13.26
CA HIS A 41 -7.06 11.81 14.00
C HIS A 41 -7.73 13.16 13.91
N LEU A 42 -7.94 13.80 15.07
CA LEU A 42 -8.49 15.16 15.20
C LEU A 42 -7.40 16.19 15.48
N MET A 43 -6.21 15.75 15.90
CA MET A 43 -5.06 16.58 16.24
C MET A 43 -3.88 16.28 15.33
N ALA A 44 -3.05 17.26 15.07
CA ALA A 44 -1.77 17.12 14.37
C ALA A 44 -0.74 18.07 14.96
N PHE A 45 0.56 17.73 14.86
CA PHE A 45 1.61 18.65 15.24
C PHE A 45 1.46 19.98 14.48
N VAL A 46 1.73 21.09 15.18
CA VAL A 46 1.88 22.40 14.54
C VAL A 46 3.11 22.40 13.63
N ASP A 47 3.22 23.40 12.73
CA ASP A 47 4.39 23.48 11.84
C ASP A 47 5.69 23.61 12.65
N PRO A 48 6.86 23.14 12.14
CA PRO A 48 8.12 23.18 12.87
C PRO A 48 8.49 24.55 13.44
N LYS A 49 8.15 25.62 12.74
CA LYS A 49 8.37 27.02 13.21
C LYS A 49 7.50 27.40 14.42
N GLU A 50 6.39 26.71 14.63
CA GLU A 50 5.43 26.93 15.72
C GLU A 50 5.71 26.02 16.93
N GLN A 51 6.63 25.04 16.75
CA GLN A 51 7.08 24.12 17.78
C GLN A 51 8.18 24.69 18.67
N VAL A 52 8.82 25.79 18.25
CA VAL A 52 10.03 26.33 18.85
C VAL A 52 9.79 27.77 19.30
N PRO A 53 10.64 28.31 20.22
CA PRO A 53 10.61 29.72 20.59
C PRO A 53 10.71 30.66 19.38
N ASP A 54 10.11 31.85 19.49
CA ASP A 54 9.99 32.82 18.39
C ASP A 54 11.34 33.23 17.78
N ASP A 55 12.39 33.34 18.57
CA ASP A 55 13.76 33.66 18.14
C ASP A 55 14.35 32.59 17.21
N LYS A 56 13.92 31.33 17.34
CA LYS A 56 14.32 30.20 16.49
C LYS A 56 13.36 29.94 15.31
N ALA A 57 12.16 30.50 15.32
CA ALA A 57 11.11 30.19 14.35
C ALA A 57 11.54 30.36 12.87
N ALA A 58 12.37 31.39 12.59
CA ALA A 58 12.90 31.65 11.25
C ALA A 58 13.81 30.52 10.76
N GLN A 59 14.66 29.96 11.62
CA GLN A 59 15.54 28.83 11.33
C GLN A 59 14.71 27.58 10.99
N TYR A 60 13.71 27.23 11.80
CA TYR A 60 12.89 26.02 11.63
C TYR A 60 11.89 26.13 10.46
N ARG A 61 11.56 27.34 10.03
CA ARG A 61 10.80 27.63 8.81
C ARG A 61 11.64 27.43 7.55
N SER A 62 12.94 27.66 7.62
CA SER A 62 13.87 27.64 6.50
C SER A 62 14.06 26.23 5.95
N TRP A 63 14.38 26.15 4.65
CA TRP A 63 14.79 24.92 3.95
C TRP A 63 16.28 24.91 3.63
N LYS A 64 17.04 25.85 4.19
CA LYS A 64 18.48 25.91 4.00
C LYS A 64 19.17 24.78 4.76
N LEU A 65 20.17 24.16 4.14
CA LEU A 65 20.87 22.99 4.70
C LEU A 65 21.66 23.34 5.96
N GLU A 66 22.17 24.57 6.07
CA GLU A 66 22.90 25.09 7.24
C GLU A 66 22.06 25.14 8.53
N HIS A 67 20.74 25.06 8.41
CA HIS A 67 19.80 25.05 9.53
C HIS A 67 19.42 23.61 9.97
N LEU A 68 20.09 22.60 9.45
CA LEU A 68 19.83 21.19 9.74
C LEU A 68 21.09 20.49 10.29
N PRO A 69 20.98 19.51 11.18
CA PRO A 69 19.75 18.98 11.75
C PRO A 69 19.12 19.87 12.84
N TRP A 70 17.81 19.71 13.05
CA TRP A 70 17.09 20.36 14.13
C TRP A 70 17.45 19.76 15.49
N GLN A 71 17.43 20.59 16.53
CA GLN A 71 17.64 20.16 17.91
C GLN A 71 16.30 19.66 18.49
N VAL A 72 16.25 18.41 18.95
CA VAL A 72 15.02 17.80 19.51
C VAL A 72 14.53 18.57 20.74
N ALA A 73 15.46 19.08 21.57
CA ALA A 73 15.15 19.83 22.78
C ALA A 73 14.44 21.17 22.54
N ASP A 74 14.46 21.69 21.32
CA ASP A 74 13.78 22.95 20.98
C ASP A 74 12.26 22.76 20.79
N PHE A 75 11.79 21.52 20.59
CA PHE A 75 10.39 21.26 20.25
C PHE A 75 9.47 21.17 21.46
N SER A 76 8.40 21.93 21.44
CA SER A 76 7.31 21.87 22.45
C SER A 76 6.38 20.63 22.28
N TRP A 77 6.43 19.97 21.11
CA TRP A 77 5.56 18.88 20.72
C TRP A 77 4.07 19.23 20.75
N GLU A 78 3.77 20.51 20.51
CA GLU A 78 2.40 21.00 20.49
C GLU A 78 1.61 20.44 19.30
N LYS A 79 0.34 20.10 19.58
CA LYS A 79 -0.62 19.61 18.59
C LYS A 79 -1.81 20.57 18.52
N GLN A 80 -2.36 20.75 17.33
CA GLN A 80 -3.54 21.57 17.08
C GLN A 80 -4.63 20.79 16.35
N PRO A 81 -5.91 21.23 16.43
CA PRO A 81 -6.98 20.64 15.65
C PRO A 81 -6.72 20.69 14.15
N ILE A 82 -6.93 19.59 13.46
CA ILE A 82 -6.69 19.45 12.03
C ILE A 82 -7.66 20.33 11.24
N MET A 83 -7.15 21.03 10.21
CA MET A 83 -7.96 21.72 9.23
C MET A 83 -8.31 20.77 8.07
N ALA A 84 -9.38 20.00 8.23
CA ALA A 84 -9.84 19.06 7.21
C ALA A 84 -10.45 19.79 6.01
N LYS A 85 -10.07 19.40 4.80
CA LYS A 85 -10.64 19.92 3.56
C LYS A 85 -11.74 18.99 3.08
N ASN A 86 -12.97 19.49 2.96
CA ASN A 86 -14.06 18.71 2.39
C ASN A 86 -13.75 18.38 0.92
N PRO A 87 -13.69 17.08 0.54
CA PRO A 87 -13.29 16.67 -0.81
C PRO A 87 -14.27 17.15 -1.91
N ARG A 88 -15.56 17.33 -1.55
CA ARG A 88 -16.62 17.71 -2.49
C ARG A 88 -16.71 19.22 -2.69
N THR A 89 -16.62 19.99 -1.60
CA THR A 89 -16.84 21.44 -1.64
C THR A 89 -15.53 22.24 -1.64
N GLY A 90 -14.42 21.64 -1.29
CA GLY A 90 -13.12 22.30 -1.13
C GLY A 90 -13.02 23.18 0.12
N ARG A 91 -14.11 23.36 0.90
CA ARG A 91 -14.11 24.14 2.13
C ARG A 91 -13.29 23.45 3.23
N LYS A 92 -12.52 24.24 3.96
CA LYS A 92 -11.79 23.77 5.15
C LYS A 92 -12.73 23.86 6.35
N LYS A 93 -12.76 22.77 7.17
CA LYS A 93 -13.45 22.71 8.47
C LYS A 93 -12.43 22.27 9.51
N SER A 94 -12.40 22.97 10.64
CA SER A 94 -11.58 22.56 11.78
C SER A 94 -12.25 21.37 12.51
N THR A 95 -11.44 20.40 12.95
CA THR A 95 -11.89 19.30 13.81
C THR A 95 -12.17 19.75 15.25
N LYS A 96 -11.96 21.05 15.58
CA LYS A 96 -12.30 21.64 16.87
C LYS A 96 -13.78 21.44 17.24
N SER A 97 -14.68 21.50 16.23
CA SER A 97 -16.13 21.23 16.45
C SER A 97 -16.36 19.79 16.94
N ASP A 98 -15.64 18.82 16.36
CA ASP A 98 -15.78 17.41 16.70
C ASP A 98 -15.26 17.16 18.13
N LEU A 99 -14.14 17.78 18.50
CA LEU A 99 -13.61 17.75 19.88
C LEU A 99 -14.58 18.37 20.88
N THR A 100 -15.22 19.50 20.52
CA THR A 100 -16.23 20.16 21.39
C THR A 100 -17.46 19.28 21.58
N GLU A 101 -17.91 18.60 20.54
CA GLU A 101 -19.02 17.67 20.59
C GLU A 101 -18.71 16.45 21.47
N ILE A 102 -17.53 15.84 21.27
CA ILE A 102 -17.07 14.73 22.12
C ILE A 102 -17.04 15.18 23.58
N LYS A 103 -16.39 16.32 23.89
CA LYS A 103 -16.30 16.86 25.25
C LYS A 103 -17.67 17.05 25.90
N LYS A 104 -18.65 17.61 25.16
CA LYS A 104 -20.01 17.79 25.65
C LYS A 104 -20.69 16.46 25.98
N ASN A 105 -20.47 15.46 25.13
CA ASN A 105 -21.13 14.16 25.27
C ASN A 105 -20.56 13.29 26.41
N VAL A 106 -19.29 13.46 26.75
CA VAL A 106 -18.63 12.61 27.79
C VAL A 106 -18.56 13.26 29.16
N LYS A 107 -18.88 14.54 29.32
CA LYS A 107 -18.64 15.34 30.55
C LYS A 107 -19.20 14.71 31.81
N ASP A 108 -20.39 14.10 31.71
CA ASP A 108 -21.13 13.55 32.86
C ASP A 108 -20.75 12.08 33.15
N CYS A 109 -20.07 11.39 32.24
CA CYS A 109 -19.61 10.01 32.41
C CYS A 109 -18.52 9.89 33.49
N ASP A 110 -18.46 8.73 34.17
CA ASP A 110 -17.51 8.45 35.25
C ASP A 110 -16.14 8.04 34.74
N ALA A 111 -16.07 7.33 33.59
CA ALA A 111 -14.83 6.89 32.98
C ALA A 111 -14.94 6.95 31.47
N LEU A 112 -13.79 7.17 30.80
CA LEU A 112 -13.67 7.08 29.34
C LEU A 112 -13.03 5.73 29.00
N VAL A 113 -13.68 5.00 28.08
CA VAL A 113 -13.21 3.72 27.58
C VAL A 113 -12.68 3.91 26.16
N ILE A 114 -11.40 3.72 25.97
CA ILE A 114 -10.77 3.69 24.65
C ILE A 114 -11.26 2.42 23.94
N ALA A 115 -11.96 2.59 22.82
CA ALA A 115 -12.49 1.53 21.97
C ALA A 115 -12.14 1.80 20.49
N THR A 116 -10.91 2.26 20.27
CA THR A 116 -10.29 2.41 18.94
C THR A 116 -9.74 1.08 18.47
N ASP A 117 -9.49 0.94 17.17
CA ASP A 117 -8.93 -0.27 16.57
C ASP A 117 -7.63 -0.69 17.31
N VAL A 118 -7.45 -1.98 17.57
CA VAL A 118 -6.22 -2.54 18.13
C VAL A 118 -5.23 -2.70 17.00
N ASP A 119 -4.38 -1.69 16.79
CA ASP A 119 -3.39 -1.66 15.71
C ASP A 119 -1.99 -1.99 16.27
N PRO A 120 -1.25 -2.96 15.68
CA PRO A 120 0.11 -3.29 16.14
C PRO A 120 1.09 -2.11 16.17
N SER A 121 0.79 -1.01 15.47
CA SER A 121 1.57 0.22 15.52
C SER A 121 1.19 1.16 16.67
N GLY A 122 0.14 0.87 17.45
CA GLY A 122 -0.38 1.70 18.54
C GLY A 122 -1.12 2.96 18.05
N GLU A 123 -1.52 3.02 16.78
CA GLU A 123 -2.17 4.21 16.21
C GLU A 123 -3.51 4.52 16.87
N GLY A 124 -4.28 3.48 17.24
CA GLY A 124 -5.57 3.64 17.93
C GLY A 124 -5.43 4.32 19.28
N GLU A 125 -4.43 3.95 20.08
CA GLU A 125 -4.12 4.55 21.38
C GLU A 125 -3.64 5.99 21.22
N LEU A 126 -2.76 6.27 20.25
CA LEU A 126 -2.32 7.64 19.96
C LEU A 126 -3.51 8.56 19.66
N LEU A 127 -4.40 8.12 18.76
CA LEU A 127 -5.60 8.86 18.38
C LEU A 127 -6.49 9.14 19.60
N ALA A 128 -6.72 8.13 20.44
CA ALA A 128 -7.55 8.27 21.62
C ALA A 128 -6.95 9.23 22.64
N TRP A 129 -5.65 9.10 22.96
CA TRP A 129 -4.97 9.98 23.91
C TRP A 129 -4.86 11.42 23.41
N GLU A 130 -4.71 11.65 22.10
CA GLU A 130 -4.78 12.99 21.53
C GLU A 130 -6.14 13.67 21.81
N ILE A 131 -7.24 12.92 21.68
CA ILE A 131 -8.58 13.43 21.98
C ILE A 131 -8.75 13.65 23.49
N ILE A 132 -8.35 12.68 24.31
CA ILE A 132 -8.42 12.75 25.79
C ILE A 132 -7.72 14.01 26.29
N ASN A 133 -6.51 14.29 25.79
CA ASN A 133 -5.75 15.47 26.15
C ASN A 133 -6.40 16.77 25.62
N ALA A 134 -6.88 16.78 24.38
CA ALA A 134 -7.49 17.96 23.76
C ALA A 134 -8.80 18.40 24.45
N ILE A 135 -9.61 17.42 24.94
CA ILE A 135 -10.83 17.72 25.71
C ILE A 135 -10.55 17.98 27.19
N LYS A 136 -9.30 17.81 27.64
CA LYS A 136 -8.83 17.95 29.04
C LYS A 136 -9.57 17.03 29.99
N TRP A 137 -9.73 15.74 29.61
CA TRP A 137 -10.30 14.71 30.44
C TRP A 137 -9.41 14.43 31.67
N ARG A 138 -9.99 14.25 32.86
CA ARG A 138 -9.25 14.05 34.13
C ARG A 138 -9.79 12.89 34.98
N LYS A 139 -10.88 12.27 34.54
CA LYS A 139 -11.45 11.10 35.19
C LYS A 139 -10.77 9.82 34.69
N PRO A 140 -11.01 8.64 35.28
CA PRO A 140 -10.40 7.37 34.89
C PRO A 140 -10.49 7.09 33.37
N VAL A 141 -9.45 6.45 32.85
CA VAL A 141 -9.38 5.95 31.49
C VAL A 141 -9.24 4.43 31.52
N LYS A 142 -9.94 3.77 30.64
CA LYS A 142 -9.95 2.31 30.50
C LYS A 142 -9.79 1.92 29.04
N ARG A 143 -9.44 0.68 28.76
CA ARG A 143 -9.29 0.13 27.42
C ARG A 143 -10.21 -1.07 27.22
N LEU A 144 -10.93 -1.08 26.12
CA LEU A 144 -11.69 -2.20 25.60
C LEU A 144 -10.93 -2.77 24.39
N TYR A 145 -10.38 -3.97 24.53
CA TYR A 145 -9.70 -4.67 23.45
C TYR A 145 -10.70 -5.54 22.67
N PHE A 146 -10.62 -5.51 21.35
CA PHE A 146 -11.43 -6.34 20.46
C PHE A 146 -10.64 -6.74 19.21
N ALA A 147 -10.80 -7.97 18.76
CA ALA A 147 -10.11 -8.48 17.57
C ALA A 147 -10.77 -8.01 16.27
N ASP A 148 -12.08 -7.77 16.30
CA ASP A 148 -12.88 -7.27 15.17
C ASP A 148 -14.15 -6.57 15.68
N GLU A 149 -14.85 -5.87 14.80
CA GLU A 149 -16.08 -5.13 15.14
C GLU A 149 -17.34 -6.03 15.13
N GLU A 150 -17.20 -7.35 15.30
CA GLU A 150 -18.34 -8.27 15.45
C GLU A 150 -18.95 -8.19 16.85
N ALA A 151 -20.25 -8.45 16.96
CA ALA A 151 -20.96 -8.26 18.23
C ALA A 151 -20.35 -9.08 19.38
N ARG A 152 -19.97 -10.33 19.14
CA ARG A 152 -19.36 -11.19 20.16
C ARG A 152 -18.00 -10.66 20.66
N SER A 153 -17.17 -10.16 19.73
CA SER A 153 -15.86 -9.60 20.04
C SER A 153 -15.99 -8.32 20.88
N ILE A 154 -16.92 -7.44 20.50
CA ILE A 154 -17.23 -6.21 21.25
C ILE A 154 -17.76 -6.52 22.64
N GLN A 155 -18.71 -7.44 22.76
CA GLN A 155 -19.30 -7.84 24.04
C GLN A 155 -18.27 -8.51 24.95
N ALA A 156 -17.41 -9.37 24.41
CA ALA A 156 -16.32 -9.97 25.17
C ALA A 156 -15.34 -8.90 25.69
N GLY A 157 -14.94 -7.95 24.81
CA GLY A 157 -14.09 -6.83 25.22
C GLY A 157 -14.74 -5.92 26.26
N PHE A 158 -16.06 -5.73 26.21
CA PHE A 158 -16.79 -4.95 27.23
C PHE A 158 -16.74 -5.62 28.60
N ARG A 159 -16.86 -6.95 28.67
CA ARG A 159 -16.73 -7.73 29.93
C ARG A 159 -15.31 -7.68 30.51
N ASP A 160 -14.31 -7.44 29.67
CA ASP A 160 -12.88 -7.47 30.04
C ASP A 160 -12.21 -6.10 29.93
N ILE A 161 -12.95 -5.01 30.17
CA ILE A 161 -12.42 -3.65 30.16
C ILE A 161 -11.27 -3.51 31.16
N LYS A 162 -10.08 -3.15 30.69
CA LYS A 162 -8.88 -2.97 31.52
C LYS A 162 -8.68 -1.51 31.91
N PRO A 163 -8.30 -1.22 33.18
CA PRO A 163 -7.92 0.13 33.58
C PRO A 163 -6.55 0.50 32.96
N ILE A 164 -6.39 1.77 32.62
CA ILE A 164 -5.10 2.37 32.28
C ILE A 164 -4.78 3.39 33.37
N SER A 165 -3.70 3.18 34.11
CA SER A 165 -3.33 4.04 35.25
C SER A 165 -2.91 5.44 34.80
N SER A 166 -2.23 5.57 33.70
CA SER A 166 -1.82 6.84 33.09
C SER A 166 -1.49 6.66 31.62
N GLN A 167 -1.38 7.76 30.89
CA GLN A 167 -0.88 7.78 29.51
C GLN A 167 0.53 7.18 29.39
N GLN A 168 1.37 7.37 30.39
CA GLN A 168 2.74 6.85 30.44
C GLN A 168 2.82 5.36 30.73
N SER A 169 1.74 4.76 31.21
CA SER A 169 1.63 3.30 31.40
C SER A 169 1.03 2.58 30.18
N ASP A 170 0.70 3.30 29.12
CA ASP A 170 0.17 2.76 27.89
C ASP A 170 1.30 2.59 26.86
N GLY A 171 1.82 1.38 26.73
CA GLY A 171 2.96 1.08 25.87
C GLY A 171 2.66 1.31 24.39
N ASP A 172 1.44 1.03 23.94
CA ASP A 172 1.05 1.25 22.54
C ASP A 172 0.94 2.74 22.20
N TYR A 173 0.47 3.54 23.17
CA TYR A 173 0.55 5.00 23.06
C TYR A 173 2.00 5.48 22.95
N LEU A 174 2.88 5.08 23.88
CA LEU A 174 4.27 5.51 23.88
C LEU A 174 4.99 5.15 22.58
N LYS A 175 4.79 3.93 22.08
CA LYS A 175 5.31 3.46 20.80
C LYS A 175 4.86 4.35 19.65
N SER A 176 3.56 4.63 19.59
CA SER A 176 2.99 5.39 18.48
C SER A 176 3.31 6.89 18.55
N ASP A 177 3.34 7.48 19.74
CA ASP A 177 3.75 8.88 19.93
C ASP A 177 5.21 9.10 19.57
N ALA A 178 6.12 8.23 20.06
CA ALA A 178 7.54 8.27 19.71
C ALA A 178 7.75 8.09 18.20
N ARG A 179 7.00 7.17 17.55
CA ARG A 179 7.00 7.00 16.10
C ARG A 179 6.52 8.26 15.38
N SER A 180 5.44 8.89 15.85
CA SER A 180 4.88 10.11 15.25
C SER A 180 5.89 11.27 15.32
N LYS A 181 6.55 11.43 16.46
CA LYS A 181 7.62 12.42 16.67
C LYS A 181 8.82 12.12 15.78
N TRP A 182 9.24 10.86 15.67
CA TRP A 182 10.32 10.44 14.79
C TRP A 182 10.00 10.75 13.31
N ASP A 183 8.78 10.43 12.86
CA ASP A 183 8.32 10.74 11.50
C ASP A 183 8.29 12.28 11.26
N PHE A 184 7.90 13.06 12.26
CA PHE A 184 7.94 14.52 12.21
C PHE A 184 9.39 15.04 12.04
N LEU A 185 10.33 14.54 12.83
CA LEU A 185 11.76 14.92 12.72
C LEU A 185 12.34 14.49 11.37
N SER A 186 11.98 13.32 10.86
CA SER A 186 12.47 12.80 9.59
C SER A 186 12.01 13.60 8.35
N MET A 187 11.02 14.52 8.50
CA MET A 187 10.64 15.42 7.39
C MET A 187 11.78 16.30 6.90
N GLN A 188 12.83 16.50 7.73
CA GLN A 188 14.05 17.20 7.35
C GLN A 188 14.69 16.57 6.11
N LEU A 189 14.65 15.24 5.97
CA LEU A 189 15.16 14.52 4.79
C LEU A 189 14.42 14.94 3.51
N THR A 190 13.12 15.21 3.60
CA THR A 190 12.34 15.79 2.47
C THR A 190 12.83 17.21 2.12
N ARG A 191 13.19 18.02 3.12
CA ARG A 191 13.76 19.36 2.89
C ARG A 191 15.11 19.26 2.21
N ILE A 192 16.00 18.39 2.72
CA ILE A 192 17.34 18.14 2.16
C ILE A 192 17.19 17.70 0.69
N ALA A 193 16.45 16.61 0.43
CA ALA A 193 16.26 16.07 -0.92
C ALA A 193 15.73 17.12 -1.90
N THR A 194 14.73 17.90 -1.46
CA THR A 194 14.14 18.94 -2.30
C THR A 194 15.11 20.09 -2.57
N THR A 195 15.87 20.51 -1.55
CA THR A 195 16.82 21.64 -1.66
C THR A 195 17.99 21.28 -2.56
N VAL A 196 18.65 20.15 -2.33
CA VAL A 196 19.80 19.73 -3.14
C VAL A 196 19.39 19.47 -4.61
N THR A 197 18.18 18.92 -4.84
CA THR A 197 17.65 18.73 -6.19
C THR A 197 17.46 20.05 -6.93
N LYS A 198 16.92 21.06 -6.25
CA LYS A 198 16.74 22.42 -6.83
C LYS A 198 18.07 23.13 -7.06
N GLN A 199 19.04 22.99 -6.15
CA GLN A 199 20.39 23.51 -6.32
C GLN A 199 21.11 22.89 -7.49
N ALA A 200 20.87 21.59 -7.75
CA ALA A 200 21.34 20.90 -8.96
C ALA A 200 20.58 21.29 -10.24
N GLY A 201 19.63 22.23 -10.17
CA GLY A 201 18.89 22.78 -11.32
C GLY A 201 17.61 22.01 -11.71
N TYR A 202 17.26 20.91 -11.05
CA TYR A 202 16.11 20.09 -11.44
C TYR A 202 14.77 20.66 -10.94
N PRO A 203 13.76 20.79 -11.81
CA PRO A 203 12.47 21.40 -11.50
C PRO A 203 11.57 20.44 -10.73
N VAL A 204 11.76 20.32 -9.43
CA VAL A 204 10.90 19.51 -8.56
C VAL A 204 10.03 20.38 -7.67
N LYS A 205 8.81 19.91 -7.41
CA LYS A 205 7.93 20.53 -6.41
C LYS A 205 8.38 20.17 -4.99
N VAL A 206 8.51 18.86 -4.76
CA VAL A 206 9.00 18.28 -3.51
C VAL A 206 9.48 16.86 -3.78
N VAL A 207 10.59 16.46 -3.19
CA VAL A 207 11.10 15.09 -3.16
C VAL A 207 10.84 14.53 -1.78
N ARG A 208 9.86 13.64 -1.66
CA ARG A 208 9.36 13.14 -0.37
C ARG A 208 10.21 11.97 0.11
N GLU A 209 10.86 12.13 1.25
CA GLU A 209 11.62 11.08 1.92
C GLU A 209 10.96 10.67 3.24
N GLY A 210 11.32 9.50 3.76
CA GLY A 210 10.87 8.99 5.05
C GLY A 210 10.73 7.48 5.09
N ARG A 211 10.36 6.97 6.26
CA ARG A 211 10.23 5.54 6.53
C ARG A 211 9.42 4.82 5.46
N LEU A 212 9.85 3.61 5.10
CA LEU A 212 9.34 2.72 4.07
C LEU A 212 9.41 3.30 2.65
N LYS A 213 8.99 4.57 2.44
CA LYS A 213 8.94 5.15 1.09
C LYS A 213 10.30 5.23 0.43
N SER A 214 11.33 5.72 1.15
CA SER A 214 12.70 5.83 0.63
C SER A 214 13.29 4.45 0.33
N LEU A 215 13.09 3.48 1.24
CA LEU A 215 13.49 2.10 1.05
C LEU A 215 12.82 1.47 -0.18
N MET A 216 11.49 1.58 -0.30
CA MET A 216 10.76 1.01 -1.45
C MET A 216 11.24 1.60 -2.78
N VAL A 217 11.45 2.92 -2.82
CA VAL A 217 11.90 3.63 -4.02
C VAL A 217 13.32 3.21 -4.39
N ARG A 218 14.22 3.13 -3.40
CA ARG A 218 15.61 2.69 -3.60
C ARG A 218 15.67 1.26 -4.11
N HIS A 219 14.94 0.33 -3.47
CA HIS A 219 14.93 -1.07 -3.86
C HIS A 219 14.39 -1.30 -5.29
N VAL A 220 13.32 -0.59 -5.67
CA VAL A 220 12.81 -0.62 -7.05
C VAL A 220 13.82 -0.04 -8.04
N HIS A 221 14.57 1.00 -7.68
CA HIS A 221 15.62 1.58 -8.51
C HIS A 221 16.76 0.58 -8.77
N GLU A 222 17.25 -0.06 -7.72
CA GLU A 222 18.32 -1.06 -7.80
C GLU A 222 17.93 -2.21 -8.72
N GLN A 223 16.74 -2.77 -8.49
CA GLN A 223 16.24 -3.86 -9.33
C GLN A 223 16.02 -3.43 -10.79
N ALA A 224 15.47 -2.25 -11.02
CA ALA A 224 15.29 -1.72 -12.37
C ALA A 224 16.64 -1.51 -13.08
N THR A 225 17.66 -1.09 -12.34
CA THR A 225 19.03 -0.93 -12.84
C THR A 225 19.66 -2.28 -13.21
N LEU A 226 19.47 -3.31 -12.36
CA LEU A 226 19.90 -4.68 -12.67
C LEU A 226 19.24 -5.19 -13.96
N VAL A 227 17.93 -4.97 -14.11
CA VAL A 227 17.17 -5.36 -15.31
C VAL A 227 17.66 -4.61 -16.55
N LYS A 228 17.94 -3.30 -16.43
CA LYS A 228 18.42 -2.45 -17.54
C LYS A 228 19.82 -2.87 -18.00
N ASN A 229 20.70 -3.20 -17.06
CA ASN A 229 22.10 -3.54 -17.31
C ASN A 229 22.31 -5.03 -17.62
N TYR A 230 21.25 -5.84 -17.56
CA TYR A 230 21.34 -7.25 -17.83
C TYR A 230 21.79 -7.50 -19.27
N LYS A 231 22.87 -8.28 -19.40
CA LYS A 231 23.36 -8.83 -20.67
C LYS A 231 23.22 -10.34 -20.60
N ARG A 232 22.48 -10.91 -21.56
CA ARG A 232 22.38 -12.35 -21.70
C ARG A 232 23.76 -12.90 -22.03
N LYS A 233 24.25 -13.80 -21.18
CA LYS A 233 25.46 -14.61 -21.42
C LYS A 233 25.00 -16.04 -21.61
N ALA A 234 25.08 -16.55 -22.80
CA ALA A 234 24.78 -17.94 -23.10
C ALA A 234 25.86 -18.83 -22.49
N PHE A 235 25.47 -20.03 -22.13
CA PHE A 235 26.35 -21.15 -21.79
C PHE A 235 25.77 -22.43 -22.38
N TYR A 236 26.62 -23.42 -22.56
CA TYR A 236 26.25 -24.72 -23.10
C TYR A 236 26.65 -25.80 -22.08
N GLU A 237 25.75 -26.77 -21.82
CA GLU A 237 26.01 -27.91 -20.95
C GLU A 237 25.44 -29.18 -21.55
N VAL A 238 26.05 -30.30 -21.27
CA VAL A 238 25.52 -31.59 -21.69
C VAL A 238 24.44 -32.04 -20.71
N LYS A 239 23.29 -32.41 -21.25
CA LYS A 239 22.18 -33.05 -20.55
C LYS A 239 21.74 -34.27 -21.33
N PHE A 240 20.88 -35.09 -20.72
CA PHE A 240 20.24 -36.19 -21.43
C PHE A 240 18.73 -35.98 -21.48
N GLN A 241 18.12 -36.54 -22.50
CA GLN A 241 16.67 -36.46 -22.67
C GLN A 241 16.13 -37.81 -23.15
N ASP A 242 15.03 -38.29 -22.56
CA ASP A 242 14.30 -39.45 -23.05
C ASP A 242 13.33 -39.06 -24.20
N ASN A 243 12.67 -40.09 -24.76
CA ASN A 243 11.70 -39.91 -25.83
C ASN A 243 10.41 -39.17 -25.37
N ALA A 244 10.14 -39.13 -24.06
CA ALA A 244 9.01 -38.41 -23.45
C ALA A 244 9.40 -36.98 -23.01
N LYS A 245 10.58 -36.50 -23.39
CA LYS A 245 11.10 -35.16 -23.09
C LYS A 245 11.53 -34.90 -21.63
N HIS A 246 11.66 -35.94 -20.80
CA HIS A 246 12.23 -35.74 -19.48
C HIS A 246 13.73 -35.47 -19.61
N VAL A 247 14.18 -34.43 -18.90
CA VAL A 247 15.55 -33.96 -18.94
C VAL A 247 16.30 -34.47 -17.71
N PHE A 248 17.44 -35.15 -17.93
CA PHE A 248 18.38 -35.58 -16.91
C PHE A 248 19.55 -34.60 -16.91
N ALA A 249 19.78 -33.97 -15.77
CA ALA A 249 20.84 -32.99 -15.58
C ALA A 249 21.71 -33.35 -14.37
N ARG A 250 22.97 -32.90 -14.41
CA ARG A 250 23.83 -32.99 -13.23
C ARG A 250 23.25 -32.17 -12.09
N GLN A 251 23.32 -32.71 -10.88
CA GLN A 251 22.94 -31.98 -9.68
C GLN A 251 24.16 -31.26 -9.12
N PHE A 252 24.05 -29.94 -8.94
CA PHE A 252 25.14 -29.12 -8.41
C PHE A 252 24.75 -28.59 -7.03
N LYS A 253 25.74 -28.50 -6.14
CA LYS A 253 25.56 -27.95 -4.79
C LYS A 253 25.38 -26.43 -4.82
N ASP A 254 26.06 -25.75 -5.73
CA ASP A 254 26.12 -24.33 -5.90
C ASP A 254 26.46 -23.94 -7.35
N ASP A 255 26.32 -22.64 -7.65
CA ASP A 255 26.61 -22.11 -8.99
C ASP A 255 28.10 -22.18 -9.36
N GLU A 256 29.01 -22.17 -8.41
CA GLU A 256 30.46 -22.30 -8.67
C GLU A 256 30.78 -23.69 -9.19
N THR A 257 30.23 -24.73 -8.57
CA THR A 257 30.35 -26.11 -9.02
C THR A 257 29.70 -26.33 -10.38
N ALA A 258 28.52 -25.67 -10.62
CA ALA A 258 27.85 -25.75 -11.90
C ALA A 258 28.67 -25.08 -13.02
N ALA A 259 29.38 -23.98 -12.72
CA ALA A 259 30.20 -23.25 -13.68
C ALA A 259 31.29 -24.11 -14.36
N LYS A 260 31.81 -25.12 -13.68
CA LYS A 260 32.80 -26.04 -14.22
C LYS A 260 32.30 -26.91 -15.37
N TRP A 261 30.97 -27.09 -15.48
CA TRP A 261 30.31 -27.89 -16.51
C TRP A 261 29.52 -27.05 -17.51
N ARG A 262 29.69 -25.73 -17.43
CA ARG A 262 29.05 -24.74 -18.36
C ARG A 262 30.13 -24.21 -19.31
N HIS A 263 30.06 -24.62 -20.55
CA HIS A 263 30.97 -24.18 -21.58
C HIS A 263 30.50 -22.83 -22.19
N ALA A 264 31.43 -21.91 -22.45
CA ALA A 264 31.12 -20.65 -23.12
C ALA A 264 30.86 -20.82 -24.61
N VAL A 265 31.43 -21.90 -25.22
CA VAL A 265 31.35 -22.20 -26.66
C VAL A 265 30.66 -23.54 -26.86
N LYS A 266 29.76 -23.62 -27.84
CA LYS A 266 29.00 -24.83 -28.16
C LYS A 266 29.91 -26.00 -28.61
N ALA A 267 31.04 -25.72 -29.24
CA ALA A 267 32.01 -26.72 -29.71
C ALA A 267 32.63 -27.51 -28.54
N ASP A 268 32.89 -26.80 -27.41
CA ASP A 268 33.46 -27.46 -26.20
C ASP A 268 32.43 -28.41 -25.57
N ALA A 269 31.17 -28.02 -25.54
CA ALA A 269 30.07 -28.89 -25.10
C ALA A 269 29.86 -30.07 -26.06
N ALA A 270 30.11 -29.90 -27.36
CA ALA A 270 30.06 -30.99 -28.32
C ALA A 270 31.19 -32.00 -28.09
N THR A 271 32.38 -31.51 -27.76
CA THR A 271 33.53 -32.36 -27.38
C THR A 271 33.26 -33.17 -26.12
N GLU A 272 32.62 -32.51 -25.10
CA GLU A 272 32.16 -33.23 -23.92
C GLU A 272 31.07 -34.25 -24.27
N MET A 273 30.07 -33.86 -25.09
CA MET A 273 28.96 -34.72 -25.46
C MET A 273 29.41 -35.99 -26.20
N ALA A 274 30.45 -35.90 -26.99
CA ALA A 274 31.03 -37.06 -27.72
C ALA A 274 31.59 -38.16 -26.80
N GLN A 275 31.76 -37.86 -25.50
CA GLN A 275 32.21 -38.84 -24.49
C GLN A 275 31.04 -39.65 -23.93
N TYR A 276 29.79 -39.31 -24.30
CA TYR A 276 28.59 -39.94 -23.77
C TYR A 276 27.86 -40.71 -24.86
N HIS A 277 27.17 -41.79 -24.46
CA HIS A 277 26.26 -42.56 -25.31
C HIS A 277 24.88 -42.66 -24.68
N ASN A 278 23.92 -43.22 -25.38
CA ASN A 278 22.59 -43.47 -24.83
C ASN A 278 22.71 -44.39 -23.61
N SER A 279 22.07 -43.98 -22.52
CA SER A 279 22.10 -44.76 -21.28
C SER A 279 20.72 -45.18 -20.84
N ALA A 280 20.61 -46.35 -20.25
CA ALA A 280 19.36 -46.86 -19.66
C ALA A 280 18.96 -46.00 -18.46
N ILE A 281 17.64 -45.80 -18.30
CA ILE A 281 17.09 -45.11 -17.13
C ILE A 281 16.90 -46.14 -16.03
N THR A 282 17.43 -45.84 -14.86
CA THR A 282 17.45 -46.72 -13.70
C THR A 282 17.09 -46.00 -12.40
N ASN A 283 17.03 -46.74 -11.30
CA ASN A 283 16.74 -46.24 -9.97
C ASN A 283 15.47 -45.33 -9.93
N VAL A 284 14.46 -45.75 -10.70
CA VAL A 284 13.16 -45.06 -10.73
C VAL A 284 12.49 -45.24 -9.36
N LYS A 285 12.27 -44.10 -8.67
CA LYS A 285 11.56 -44.07 -7.38
C LYS A 285 10.37 -43.18 -7.51
N THR A 286 9.23 -43.66 -7.06
CA THR A 286 7.97 -42.90 -6.99
C THR A 286 7.55 -42.79 -5.53
N ALA A 287 7.32 -41.57 -5.08
CA ALA A 287 6.86 -41.30 -3.72
C ALA A 287 5.61 -40.42 -3.74
N ARG A 288 4.50 -40.92 -3.15
CA ARG A 288 3.29 -40.10 -2.96
C ARG A 288 3.61 -38.97 -2.01
N ARG A 289 3.34 -37.73 -2.47
CA ARG A 289 3.50 -36.50 -1.69
C ARG A 289 2.20 -35.71 -1.66
N HIS A 290 2.09 -34.89 -0.63
CA HIS A 290 0.94 -34.01 -0.40
C HIS A 290 1.41 -32.56 -0.29
N SER A 291 0.60 -31.64 -0.80
CA SER A 291 0.79 -30.20 -0.63
C SER A 291 -0.47 -29.61 -0.01
N ALA A 292 -0.31 -29.02 1.16
CA ALA A 292 -1.42 -28.37 1.86
C ALA A 292 -1.90 -27.11 1.11
N PRO A 293 -3.12 -26.64 1.35
CA PRO A 293 -3.63 -25.37 0.85
C PRO A 293 -2.72 -24.20 1.20
N PRO A 294 -2.68 -23.13 0.38
CA PRO A 294 -1.88 -21.96 0.67
C PRO A 294 -2.34 -21.29 1.96
N LYS A 295 -1.40 -20.69 2.70
CA LYS A 295 -1.71 -19.90 3.91
C LYS A 295 -2.76 -18.84 3.61
N LEU A 296 -3.50 -18.43 4.66
CA LEU A 296 -4.41 -17.30 4.55
C LEU A 296 -3.66 -16.00 4.26
N LEU A 297 -4.35 -15.06 3.63
CA LEU A 297 -3.74 -13.84 3.07
C LEU A 297 -3.71 -12.70 4.10
N ASP A 298 -2.66 -11.90 4.04
CA ASP A 298 -2.67 -10.52 4.51
C ASP A 298 -3.09 -9.56 3.37
N LEU A 299 -3.20 -8.26 3.67
CA LEU A 299 -3.62 -7.28 2.66
C LEU A 299 -2.57 -7.10 1.54
N SER A 300 -1.27 -7.25 1.84
CA SER A 300 -0.20 -7.09 0.85
C SER A 300 -0.19 -8.23 -0.17
N ASN A 301 -0.41 -9.46 0.29
CA ASN A 301 -0.56 -10.63 -0.56
C ASN A 301 -1.83 -10.53 -1.43
N LEU A 302 -2.96 -10.12 -0.84
CA LEU A 302 -4.19 -9.88 -1.58
C LEU A 302 -4.02 -8.81 -2.67
N ALA A 303 -3.44 -7.67 -2.34
CA ALA A 303 -3.17 -6.61 -3.30
C ALA A 303 -2.24 -7.07 -4.43
N SER A 304 -1.23 -7.88 -4.10
CA SER A 304 -0.29 -8.46 -5.08
C SER A 304 -0.97 -9.42 -6.08
N ILE A 305 -1.97 -10.19 -5.62
CA ILE A 305 -2.78 -11.07 -6.47
C ILE A 305 -3.72 -10.25 -7.39
N LEU A 306 -4.22 -9.12 -6.90
CA LEU A 306 -5.19 -8.29 -7.63
C LEU A 306 -4.53 -7.29 -8.60
N ALA A 307 -3.28 -6.92 -8.37
CA ALA A 307 -2.57 -5.94 -9.18
C ALA A 307 -2.45 -6.32 -10.68
N PRO A 308 -2.10 -7.56 -11.08
CA PRO A 308 -2.09 -7.98 -12.48
C PRO A 308 -3.47 -7.87 -13.15
N LYS A 309 -4.55 -8.00 -12.37
CA LYS A 309 -5.94 -7.85 -12.83
C LYS A 309 -6.34 -6.38 -13.05
N GLY A 310 -5.43 -5.43 -12.77
CA GLY A 310 -5.61 -4.00 -13.00
C GLY A 310 -6.08 -3.20 -11.79
N TYR A 311 -6.15 -3.79 -10.60
CA TYR A 311 -6.52 -3.12 -9.36
C TYR A 311 -5.27 -2.63 -8.63
N ASN A 312 -5.10 -1.32 -8.50
CA ASN A 312 -3.93 -0.75 -7.83
C ASN A 312 -4.06 -0.78 -6.30
N ALA A 313 -2.93 -0.58 -5.60
CA ALA A 313 -2.85 -0.61 -4.14
C ALA A 313 -3.89 0.29 -3.45
N LYS A 314 -4.08 1.52 -3.96
CA LYS A 314 -5.04 2.49 -3.40
C LYS A 314 -6.48 1.99 -3.49
N GLU A 315 -6.85 1.43 -4.63
CA GLU A 315 -8.20 0.93 -4.86
C GLU A 315 -8.50 -0.30 -3.98
N VAL A 316 -7.57 -1.25 -3.92
CA VAL A 316 -7.72 -2.44 -3.06
C VAL A 316 -7.88 -2.04 -1.61
N LEU A 317 -6.98 -1.20 -1.07
CA LEU A 317 -7.03 -0.72 0.31
C LEU A 317 -8.36 -0.02 0.63
N SER A 318 -8.78 0.94 -0.21
CA SER A 318 -9.99 1.72 0.05
C SER A 318 -11.27 0.89 -0.08
N THR A 319 -11.30 -0.09 -0.98
CA THR A 319 -12.46 -0.97 -1.18
C THR A 319 -12.54 -1.98 -0.05
N TYR A 320 -11.42 -2.59 0.34
CA TYR A 320 -11.37 -3.53 1.44
C TYR A 320 -11.85 -2.89 2.75
N GLN A 321 -11.38 -1.67 3.04
CA GLN A 321 -11.81 -0.92 4.22
C GLN A 321 -13.33 -0.74 4.29
N LYS A 322 -13.97 -0.37 3.18
CA LYS A 322 -15.44 -0.22 3.10
C LYS A 322 -16.17 -1.57 3.25
N MET A 323 -15.59 -2.64 2.76
CA MET A 323 -16.16 -3.99 2.91
C MET A 323 -16.03 -4.48 4.36
N TYR A 324 -14.94 -4.15 5.06
CA TYR A 324 -14.78 -4.40 6.48
C TYR A 324 -15.82 -3.65 7.30
N GLU A 325 -15.98 -2.34 7.08
CA GLU A 325 -16.99 -1.51 7.74
C GLU A 325 -18.43 -2.01 7.54
N ALA A 326 -18.65 -2.76 6.45
CA ALA A 326 -19.92 -3.43 6.15
C ALA A 326 -20.00 -4.88 6.66
N LYS A 327 -18.99 -5.37 7.41
CA LYS A 327 -18.86 -6.73 7.95
C LYS A 327 -18.82 -7.84 6.88
N ILE A 328 -18.42 -7.50 5.64
CA ILE A 328 -18.29 -8.44 4.52
C ILE A 328 -16.97 -9.21 4.57
N VAL A 329 -15.91 -8.56 5.07
CA VAL A 329 -14.57 -9.13 5.27
C VAL A 329 -14.03 -8.73 6.65
N SER A 330 -12.99 -9.44 7.13
CA SER A 330 -12.32 -9.17 8.39
C SER A 330 -11.49 -7.88 8.35
N TYR A 331 -10.87 -7.52 9.47
CA TYR A 331 -10.03 -6.32 9.61
C TYR A 331 -8.84 -6.34 8.65
N PRO A 332 -8.55 -5.23 7.92
CA PRO A 332 -7.51 -5.18 6.89
C PRO A 332 -6.08 -5.12 7.42
N ARG A 333 -5.87 -4.56 8.62
CA ARG A 333 -4.52 -4.29 9.15
C ARG A 333 -4.04 -5.44 10.02
N THR A 334 -3.80 -6.58 9.38
CA THR A 334 -3.26 -7.78 10.02
C THR A 334 -2.04 -8.29 9.26
N ASP A 335 -1.08 -8.86 9.99
CA ASP A 335 0.03 -9.64 9.45
C ASP A 335 -0.15 -11.14 9.72
N ASP A 336 -1.25 -11.51 10.37
CA ASP A 336 -1.57 -12.89 10.63
C ASP A 336 -1.78 -13.65 9.32
N SER A 337 -1.24 -14.85 9.26
CA SER A 337 -1.51 -15.84 8.21
C SER A 337 -2.39 -16.99 8.71
N LYS A 338 -2.87 -16.87 9.95
CA LYS A 338 -3.76 -17.83 10.62
C LYS A 338 -4.95 -17.11 11.23
N ILE A 339 -5.97 -17.87 11.53
CA ILE A 339 -7.14 -17.44 12.32
C ILE A 339 -7.18 -18.18 13.66
N SER A 340 -7.92 -17.65 14.65
CA SER A 340 -8.16 -18.35 15.91
C SER A 340 -9.14 -19.51 15.75
N MET A 341 -9.15 -20.44 16.73
CA MET A 341 -10.15 -21.50 16.81
C MET A 341 -11.57 -20.95 16.83
N ALA A 342 -11.79 -19.86 17.58
CA ALA A 342 -13.10 -19.20 17.66
C ALA A 342 -13.55 -18.69 16.29
N GLN A 343 -12.70 -18.00 15.55
CA GLN A 343 -12.96 -17.50 14.21
C GLN A 343 -13.22 -18.64 13.20
N PHE A 344 -12.51 -19.76 13.33
CA PHE A 344 -12.75 -20.94 12.50
C PHE A 344 -14.17 -21.48 12.69
N TYR A 345 -14.57 -21.76 13.95
CA TYR A 345 -15.89 -22.32 14.24
C TYR A 345 -17.04 -21.35 13.97
N GLN A 346 -16.81 -20.04 14.12
CA GLN A 346 -17.78 -19.00 13.80
C GLN A 346 -18.13 -18.96 12.32
N LEU A 347 -17.15 -19.14 11.44
CA LEU A 347 -17.35 -19.09 10.00
C LEU A 347 -17.84 -20.44 9.40
N LEU A 348 -17.62 -21.54 10.10
CA LEU A 348 -17.94 -22.87 9.59
C LEU A 348 -19.41 -23.03 9.17
N PRO A 349 -20.43 -22.52 9.89
CA PRO A 349 -21.83 -22.55 9.46
C PRO A 349 -22.13 -21.73 8.20
N LEU A 350 -21.29 -20.73 7.90
CA LEU A 350 -21.46 -19.83 6.74
C LEU A 350 -20.83 -20.39 5.46
N VAL A 351 -20.03 -21.46 5.56
CA VAL A 351 -19.30 -22.07 4.43
C VAL A 351 -20.20 -22.37 3.23
N PRO A 352 -21.40 -22.98 3.36
CA PRO A 352 -22.26 -23.26 2.21
C PRO A 352 -22.70 -21.98 1.47
N ALA A 353 -23.00 -20.92 2.21
CA ALA A 353 -23.39 -19.63 1.64
C ALA A 353 -22.19 -18.95 0.96
N ILE A 354 -21.01 -18.94 1.60
CA ILE A 354 -19.77 -18.40 1.02
C ILE A 354 -19.41 -19.13 -0.28
N ALA A 355 -19.43 -20.47 -0.27
CA ALA A 355 -19.12 -21.29 -1.44
C ALA A 355 -20.04 -20.98 -2.63
N ARG A 356 -21.35 -20.82 -2.37
CA ARG A 356 -22.34 -20.44 -3.41
C ARG A 356 -22.01 -19.09 -4.05
N VAL A 357 -21.65 -18.08 -3.25
CA VAL A 357 -21.34 -16.74 -3.76
C VAL A 357 -20.13 -16.74 -4.69
N VAL A 358 -19.12 -17.56 -4.43
CA VAL A 358 -17.88 -17.61 -5.23
C VAL A 358 -17.84 -18.79 -6.19
N ASN A 359 -18.98 -19.48 -6.36
CA ASN A 359 -19.15 -20.61 -7.27
C ASN A 359 -18.11 -21.73 -7.04
N VAL A 360 -18.01 -22.19 -5.78
CA VAL A 360 -17.18 -23.32 -5.37
C VAL A 360 -18.05 -24.53 -5.09
N ASP A 361 -17.69 -25.67 -5.66
CA ASP A 361 -18.38 -26.94 -5.39
C ASP A 361 -18.16 -27.35 -3.93
N GLN A 362 -19.26 -27.51 -3.19
CA GLN A 362 -19.24 -27.88 -1.79
C GLN A 362 -18.72 -29.30 -1.54
N SER A 363 -18.77 -30.18 -2.53
CA SER A 363 -18.21 -31.53 -2.44
C SER A 363 -16.69 -31.55 -2.25
N LEU A 364 -16.01 -30.45 -2.62
CA LEU A 364 -14.56 -30.26 -2.39
C LEU A 364 -14.22 -29.88 -0.96
N LEU A 365 -15.19 -29.47 -0.14
CA LEU A 365 -15.00 -28.91 1.20
C LEU A 365 -15.17 -29.98 2.29
N THR A 366 -14.40 -31.06 2.22
CA THR A 366 -14.52 -32.24 3.07
C THR A 366 -13.76 -32.12 4.39
N HIS A 367 -12.69 -31.31 4.42
CA HIS A 367 -11.82 -31.12 5.59
C HIS A 367 -12.41 -30.14 6.59
N ARG A 368 -13.28 -30.62 7.48
CA ARG A 368 -14.00 -29.81 8.49
C ARG A 368 -13.26 -29.62 9.81
N LYS A 369 -12.07 -30.18 9.96
CA LYS A 369 -11.22 -30.03 11.15
C LYS A 369 -10.25 -28.85 10.98
N PRO A 370 -9.88 -28.15 12.09
CA PRO A 370 -8.89 -27.09 12.02
C PRO A 370 -7.53 -27.59 11.54
N ARG A 371 -6.96 -26.93 10.53
CA ARG A 371 -5.56 -27.18 10.11
C ARG A 371 -4.64 -26.24 10.88
N PHE A 372 -3.70 -26.77 11.63
CA PHE A 372 -2.75 -25.96 12.42
C PHE A 372 -1.81 -25.10 11.58
N THR A 373 -1.78 -25.29 10.27
CA THR A 373 -1.11 -24.39 9.31
C THR A 373 -1.93 -23.09 9.07
N HIS A 374 -3.24 -23.10 9.33
CA HIS A 374 -4.19 -22.01 9.07
C HIS A 374 -4.91 -21.53 10.34
N VAL A 375 -5.01 -22.39 11.35
CA VAL A 375 -5.71 -22.11 12.61
C VAL A 375 -4.74 -22.25 13.75
N THR A 376 -4.84 -21.37 14.75
CA THR A 376 -4.00 -21.41 15.96
C THR A 376 -4.85 -21.52 17.22
N THR A 377 -4.31 -22.19 18.23
CA THR A 377 -4.86 -22.21 19.61
C THR A 377 -4.40 -21.01 20.43
N GLY A 378 -3.33 -20.32 19.98
CA GLY A 378 -2.87 -19.08 20.60
C GLY A 378 -3.74 -17.88 20.23
N SER A 379 -3.48 -16.77 20.88
CA SER A 379 -4.10 -15.48 20.51
C SER A 379 -3.64 -15.04 19.14
N VAL A 380 -4.54 -14.39 18.42
CA VAL A 380 -4.26 -13.57 17.23
C VAL A 380 -4.82 -12.19 17.49
N ASP A 381 -4.14 -11.16 17.02
CA ASP A 381 -4.64 -9.80 17.21
C ASP A 381 -5.94 -9.58 16.43
N HIS A 382 -5.95 -9.96 15.16
CA HIS A 382 -7.13 -9.86 14.28
C HIS A 382 -7.42 -11.13 13.48
N GLY A 383 -6.43 -11.99 13.33
CA GLY A 383 -6.44 -13.11 12.41
C GLY A 383 -6.29 -12.67 10.94
N ALA A 384 -5.95 -13.63 10.08
CA ALA A 384 -5.76 -13.41 8.64
C ALA A 384 -7.00 -12.86 7.94
N ASN A 385 -6.82 -12.27 6.78
CA ASN A 385 -7.91 -11.81 5.93
C ASN A 385 -8.84 -12.96 5.55
N ARG A 386 -10.12 -12.81 5.85
CA ARG A 386 -11.16 -13.83 5.69
C ARG A 386 -12.52 -13.20 5.36
N PRO A 387 -13.52 -13.96 4.90
CA PRO A 387 -14.90 -13.50 4.89
C PRO A 387 -15.36 -13.06 6.27
N GLY A 388 -16.19 -12.02 6.34
CA GLY A 388 -16.86 -11.58 7.56
C GLY A 388 -18.15 -12.38 7.84
N GLU A 389 -18.84 -12.04 8.93
CA GLU A 389 -20.09 -12.69 9.32
C GLU A 389 -21.24 -12.43 8.33
N LYS A 390 -21.19 -11.34 7.58
CA LYS A 390 -22.20 -10.98 6.60
C LYS A 390 -21.82 -11.49 5.21
N VAL A 391 -22.38 -12.62 4.84
CA VAL A 391 -22.19 -13.17 3.49
C VAL A 391 -23.00 -12.36 2.47
N PRO A 392 -22.36 -11.82 1.42
CA PRO A 392 -23.07 -11.05 0.40
C PRO A 392 -23.97 -11.97 -0.44
N PRO A 393 -25.14 -11.51 -0.93
CA PRO A 393 -26.01 -12.32 -1.76
C PRO A 393 -25.41 -12.64 -3.12
N THR A 394 -24.60 -11.73 -3.69
CA THR A 394 -23.91 -11.92 -4.99
C THR A 394 -22.57 -11.18 -5.01
N LEU A 395 -21.63 -11.67 -5.81
CA LEU A 395 -20.36 -10.97 -6.06
C LEU A 395 -20.58 -9.59 -6.71
N ALA A 396 -21.46 -9.50 -7.69
CA ALA A 396 -21.72 -8.27 -8.44
C ALA A 396 -22.16 -7.11 -7.53
N GLY A 397 -22.97 -7.39 -6.51
CA GLY A 397 -23.44 -6.42 -5.52
C GLY A 397 -22.33 -5.76 -4.70
N LEU A 398 -21.13 -6.35 -4.67
CA LEU A 398 -19.97 -5.79 -3.97
C LEU A 398 -19.32 -4.62 -4.70
N SER A 399 -19.64 -4.39 -5.97
CA SER A 399 -19.17 -3.23 -6.74
C SER A 399 -19.57 -1.90 -6.12
N LYS A 400 -20.59 -1.86 -5.26
CA LYS A 400 -20.99 -0.66 -4.49
C LYS A 400 -19.91 -0.17 -3.53
N TYR A 401 -19.01 -1.03 -3.06
CA TYR A 401 -17.88 -0.67 -2.21
C TYR A 401 -16.67 -0.17 -2.99
N GLY A 402 -16.55 -0.60 -4.25
CA GLY A 402 -15.49 -0.24 -5.19
C GLY A 402 -15.41 -1.25 -6.33
N LYS A 403 -14.76 -0.90 -7.43
CA LYS A 403 -14.64 -1.78 -8.60
C LYS A 403 -13.98 -3.12 -8.28
N SER A 404 -13.04 -3.13 -7.34
CA SER A 404 -12.32 -4.32 -6.89
C SER A 404 -13.10 -5.19 -5.90
N GLY A 405 -14.28 -4.76 -5.42
CA GLY A 405 -15.07 -5.48 -4.41
C GLY A 405 -15.36 -6.95 -4.75
N PRO A 406 -15.91 -7.26 -5.94
CA PRO A 406 -16.13 -8.63 -6.37
C PRO A 406 -14.84 -9.47 -6.38
N ALA A 407 -13.75 -8.90 -6.89
CA ALA A 407 -12.47 -9.60 -7.00
C ALA A 407 -11.82 -9.83 -5.64
N ILE A 408 -11.90 -8.85 -4.73
CA ILE A 408 -11.43 -8.97 -3.34
C ILE A 408 -12.13 -10.13 -2.65
N TYR A 409 -13.47 -10.14 -2.67
CA TYR A 409 -14.23 -11.17 -1.98
C TYR A 409 -13.96 -12.55 -2.57
N SER A 410 -13.92 -12.66 -3.90
CA SER A 410 -13.64 -13.92 -4.58
C SER A 410 -12.29 -14.51 -4.16
N VAL A 411 -11.23 -13.69 -4.10
CA VAL A 411 -9.89 -14.17 -3.70
C VAL A 411 -9.87 -14.56 -2.22
N VAL A 412 -10.39 -13.71 -1.33
CA VAL A 412 -10.41 -13.95 0.12
C VAL A 412 -11.26 -15.19 0.46
N ALA A 413 -12.45 -15.32 -0.15
CA ALA A 413 -13.36 -16.44 0.11
C ALA A 413 -12.80 -17.76 -0.42
N LYS A 414 -12.28 -17.79 -1.66
CA LYS A 414 -11.66 -19.01 -2.21
C LYS A 414 -10.42 -19.44 -1.42
N ASN A 415 -9.59 -18.49 -0.96
CA ASN A 415 -8.45 -18.79 -0.12
C ASN A 415 -8.88 -19.38 1.23
N TYR A 416 -9.94 -18.83 1.86
CA TYR A 416 -10.54 -19.39 3.07
C TYR A 416 -11.11 -20.79 2.84
N LEU A 417 -11.90 -20.98 1.76
CA LEU A 417 -12.50 -22.27 1.45
C LEU A 417 -11.47 -23.34 1.11
N ALA A 418 -10.33 -22.96 0.52
CA ALA A 418 -9.25 -23.89 0.20
C ALA A 418 -8.71 -24.59 1.46
N MET A 419 -8.72 -23.93 2.63
CA MET A 419 -8.36 -24.51 3.91
C MET A 419 -9.25 -25.72 4.27
N LEU A 420 -10.47 -25.77 3.75
CA LEU A 420 -11.45 -26.82 3.98
C LEU A 420 -11.41 -27.94 2.90
N GLY A 421 -10.56 -27.82 1.89
CA GLY A 421 -10.33 -28.87 0.90
C GLY A 421 -9.23 -29.84 1.33
N GLU A 422 -9.23 -31.04 0.75
CA GLU A 422 -8.15 -32.00 0.97
C GLU A 422 -6.85 -31.53 0.31
N ASP A 423 -5.72 -32.08 0.76
CA ASP A 423 -4.40 -31.75 0.23
C ASP A 423 -4.27 -32.19 -1.24
N TYR A 424 -3.62 -31.36 -2.05
CA TYR A 424 -3.18 -31.76 -3.38
C TYR A 424 -2.22 -32.95 -3.28
N GLN A 425 -2.50 -34.02 -4.04
CA GLN A 425 -1.70 -35.23 -4.06
C GLN A 425 -0.98 -35.37 -5.41
N PHE A 426 0.29 -35.70 -5.35
CA PHE A 426 1.10 -35.95 -6.54
C PHE A 426 2.14 -37.02 -6.26
N ASP A 427 2.53 -37.73 -7.30
CA ASP A 427 3.65 -38.65 -7.27
C ASP A 427 4.91 -37.89 -7.67
N HIS A 428 5.87 -37.86 -6.76
CA HIS A 428 7.19 -37.32 -7.00
C HIS A 428 8.06 -38.44 -7.56
N VAL A 429 8.37 -38.37 -8.85
CA VAL A 429 9.17 -39.37 -9.57
C VAL A 429 10.58 -38.84 -9.66
N THR A 430 11.56 -39.72 -9.31
CA THR A 430 12.99 -39.45 -9.49
C THR A 430 13.63 -40.65 -10.23
N ALA A 431 14.59 -40.35 -11.09
CA ALA A 431 15.36 -41.40 -11.80
C ALA A 431 16.76 -40.88 -12.11
N GLU A 432 17.68 -41.82 -12.42
CA GLU A 432 19.05 -41.55 -12.84
C GLU A 432 19.45 -42.45 -14.02
N LEU A 433 20.58 -42.13 -14.63
CA LEU A 433 21.10 -42.90 -15.75
C LEU A 433 22.05 -43.99 -15.24
N ALA A 434 21.97 -45.22 -15.80
CA ALA A 434 22.76 -46.37 -15.39
C ALA A 434 24.27 -46.12 -15.53
N ASP A 435 24.68 -45.63 -16.72
CA ASP A 435 26.10 -45.39 -17.02
C ASP A 435 26.61 -44.05 -16.47
N TYR A 436 25.68 -43.13 -16.17
CA TYR A 436 25.98 -41.75 -15.72
C TYR A 436 25.12 -41.34 -14.52
N PRO A 437 25.32 -41.92 -13.32
CA PRO A 437 24.43 -41.68 -12.15
C PRO A 437 24.40 -40.24 -11.63
N SER A 438 25.34 -39.38 -12.07
CA SER A 438 25.36 -37.98 -11.77
C SER A 438 24.25 -37.20 -12.50
N PHE A 439 23.72 -37.76 -13.60
CA PHE A 439 22.59 -37.14 -14.33
C PHE A 439 21.28 -37.72 -13.78
N LYS A 440 20.48 -36.85 -13.20
CA LYS A 440 19.22 -37.20 -12.54
C LYS A 440 18.09 -36.38 -13.07
N THR A 441 16.89 -36.92 -13.00
CA THR A 441 15.64 -36.19 -13.26
C THR A 441 14.73 -36.29 -12.05
N ALA A 442 13.89 -35.26 -11.87
CA ALA A 442 12.81 -35.28 -10.88
C ALA A 442 11.65 -34.46 -11.43
N PHE A 443 10.44 -35.02 -11.32
CA PHE A 443 9.21 -34.33 -11.73
C PHE A 443 8.02 -34.83 -10.91
N ASN A 444 6.91 -34.06 -10.98
CA ASN A 444 5.70 -34.38 -10.24
C ASN A 444 4.59 -34.78 -11.21
N VAL A 445 3.88 -35.86 -10.91
CA VAL A 445 2.69 -36.32 -11.64
C VAL A 445 1.47 -36.08 -10.76
N PRO A 446 0.52 -35.22 -11.15
CA PRO A 446 -0.72 -35.00 -10.42
C PRO A 446 -1.52 -36.29 -10.24
N VAL A 447 -2.03 -36.53 -9.00
CA VAL A 447 -2.87 -37.69 -8.69
C VAL A 447 -4.27 -37.23 -8.29
N ALA A 448 -4.40 -36.26 -7.39
CA ALA A 448 -5.68 -35.68 -7.00
C ALA A 448 -5.52 -34.16 -6.79
N LEU A 449 -6.24 -33.37 -7.56
CA LEU A 449 -6.15 -31.91 -7.51
C LEU A 449 -6.73 -31.34 -6.21
N ASN A 450 -7.81 -31.93 -5.69
CA ASN A 450 -8.43 -31.57 -4.41
C ASN A 450 -8.65 -30.06 -4.24
N TYR A 451 -8.07 -29.42 -3.21
CA TYR A 451 -8.26 -27.98 -2.97
C TYR A 451 -7.89 -27.10 -4.18
N LYS A 452 -7.01 -27.54 -5.07
CA LYS A 452 -6.63 -26.77 -6.26
C LYS A 452 -7.83 -26.48 -7.16
N LEU A 453 -8.85 -27.35 -7.18
CA LEU A 453 -10.08 -27.17 -7.92
C LEU A 453 -10.95 -26.00 -7.39
N ILE A 454 -10.74 -25.57 -6.14
CA ILE A 454 -11.40 -24.40 -5.56
C ILE A 454 -10.92 -23.12 -6.23
N PHE A 455 -9.65 -23.07 -6.62
CA PHE A 455 -9.11 -22.02 -7.44
C PHE A 455 -9.36 -22.33 -8.90
N ASP A 456 -9.81 -21.33 -9.68
CA ASP A 456 -9.99 -21.51 -11.13
C ASP A 456 -8.64 -21.92 -11.74
N SER A 457 -8.55 -23.17 -12.22
CA SER A 457 -7.32 -23.89 -12.50
C SER A 457 -6.42 -23.26 -13.57
N SER A 458 -6.95 -22.36 -14.39
CA SER A 458 -6.20 -21.86 -15.53
C SER A 458 -5.19 -20.75 -15.23
N ARG A 459 -5.11 -20.18 -14.01
CA ARG A 459 -4.32 -18.96 -13.78
C ARG A 459 -3.59 -18.78 -12.45
N GLN A 460 -3.71 -19.67 -11.46
CA GLN A 460 -3.08 -19.47 -10.13
C GLN A 460 -2.07 -20.54 -9.73
N ILE A 461 -1.96 -21.62 -10.46
CA ILE A 461 -1.06 -22.73 -10.15
C ILE A 461 0.35 -22.48 -10.70
N SER A 462 0.49 -21.66 -11.75
CA SER A 462 1.78 -21.35 -12.39
C SER A 462 2.76 -20.53 -11.53
N ASP A 463 2.32 -19.96 -10.42
CA ASP A 463 3.16 -19.09 -9.60
C ASP A 463 3.95 -19.81 -8.48
N VAL A 464 3.70 -21.10 -8.25
CA VAL A 464 4.33 -21.83 -7.14
C VAL A 464 5.34 -22.88 -7.62
N ASP A 465 5.26 -23.36 -8.86
CA ASP A 465 6.07 -24.47 -9.37
C ASP A 465 6.79 -24.20 -10.71
N GLU A 466 7.23 -22.98 -10.99
CA GLU A 466 8.02 -22.67 -12.20
C GLU A 466 9.40 -23.39 -12.27
N THR A 467 9.78 -24.16 -11.26
CA THR A 467 11.10 -24.84 -11.23
C THR A 467 11.08 -26.29 -11.70
N GLN A 468 9.92 -26.90 -11.92
CA GLN A 468 9.84 -28.27 -12.42
C GLN A 468 8.81 -28.33 -13.56
N GLY A 469 9.34 -28.40 -14.79
CA GLY A 469 8.51 -28.57 -15.99
C GLY A 469 7.55 -29.76 -15.83
N GLU A 470 6.29 -29.56 -16.21
CA GLU A 470 5.34 -30.68 -16.34
C GLU A 470 5.85 -31.60 -17.44
N ALA A 471 6.49 -32.69 -17.08
CA ALA A 471 6.78 -33.75 -18.01
C ALA A 471 5.48 -34.51 -18.27
N GLN A 472 5.04 -34.52 -19.49
CA GLN A 472 3.85 -35.26 -19.91
C GLN A 472 4.26 -36.70 -20.25
N GLY A 473 3.80 -37.65 -19.44
CA GLY A 473 3.92 -39.09 -19.75
C GLY A 473 4.79 -39.89 -18.79
N GLN A 474 4.91 -41.19 -19.07
CA GLN A 474 5.80 -42.09 -18.36
C GLN A 474 7.23 -41.90 -18.83
N LEU A 475 8.21 -42.18 -17.96
CA LEU A 475 9.63 -42.21 -18.32
C LEU A 475 9.89 -43.18 -19.46
N GLY A 476 10.76 -42.80 -20.37
CA GLY A 476 11.31 -43.69 -21.37
C GLY A 476 12.19 -44.77 -20.76
N GLN A 477 12.66 -45.72 -21.60
CA GLN A 477 13.60 -46.74 -21.16
C GLN A 477 15.06 -46.25 -21.19
N THR A 478 15.39 -45.36 -22.12
CA THR A 478 16.73 -44.78 -22.32
C THR A 478 16.65 -43.29 -22.52
N ALA A 479 17.76 -42.60 -22.25
CA ALA A 479 17.94 -41.18 -22.56
C ALA A 479 19.21 -40.97 -23.39
N ALA A 480 19.12 -40.07 -24.36
CA ALA A 480 20.22 -39.67 -25.24
C ALA A 480 20.86 -38.35 -24.79
N PRO A 481 22.19 -38.20 -24.93
CA PRO A 481 22.84 -36.93 -24.63
C PRO A 481 22.47 -35.84 -25.65
N PHE A 482 22.33 -34.61 -25.18
CA PHE A 482 22.13 -33.43 -26.03
C PHE A 482 22.79 -32.22 -25.41
N ILE A 483 23.05 -31.20 -26.24
CA ILE A 483 23.61 -29.93 -25.79
C ILE A 483 22.44 -29.00 -25.43
N PHE A 484 22.36 -28.63 -24.15
CA PHE A 484 21.43 -27.64 -23.66
C PHE A 484 22.07 -26.26 -23.73
N GLU A 485 21.38 -25.30 -24.36
CA GLU A 485 21.74 -23.89 -24.31
C GLU A 485 20.99 -23.18 -23.18
N GLY A 486 21.73 -22.76 -22.17
CA GLY A 486 21.24 -21.96 -21.08
C GLY A 486 21.69 -20.50 -21.17
N ALA A 487 21.31 -19.71 -20.18
CA ALA A 487 21.82 -18.36 -19.99
C ALA A 487 21.87 -18.00 -18.51
N ASN A 488 22.69 -17.00 -18.19
CA ASN A 488 22.68 -16.41 -16.85
C ASN A 488 21.27 -15.95 -16.46
N LYS A 489 20.93 -16.08 -15.17
CA LYS A 489 19.60 -15.75 -14.65
C LYS A 489 19.24 -14.28 -14.93
N LYS A 490 18.17 -14.06 -15.68
CA LYS A 490 17.64 -12.73 -15.94
C LYS A 490 17.01 -12.16 -14.68
N PRO A 491 17.39 -10.93 -14.24
CA PRO A 491 16.73 -10.29 -13.11
C PRO A 491 15.24 -10.08 -13.39
N VAL A 492 14.39 -10.34 -12.39
CA VAL A 492 12.95 -10.11 -12.49
C VAL A 492 12.65 -8.62 -12.54
N ARG A 493 11.66 -8.22 -13.33
CA ARG A 493 11.21 -6.81 -13.35
C ARG A 493 10.53 -6.46 -12.02
N PRO A 494 10.70 -5.22 -11.51
CA PRO A 494 10.00 -4.78 -10.32
C PRO A 494 8.49 -4.90 -10.47
N THR A 495 7.86 -5.63 -9.57
CA THR A 495 6.41 -5.76 -9.47
C THR A 495 5.96 -5.54 -8.03
N MET A 496 4.65 -5.27 -7.83
CA MET A 496 4.08 -5.18 -6.49
C MET A 496 4.36 -6.46 -5.70
N LYS A 497 4.10 -7.65 -6.26
CA LYS A 497 4.35 -8.95 -5.61
C LYS A 497 5.82 -9.07 -5.18
N TRP A 498 6.76 -8.78 -6.07
CA TRP A 498 8.19 -8.82 -5.78
C TRP A 498 8.57 -7.87 -4.63
N LEU A 499 8.08 -6.62 -4.66
CA LEU A 499 8.34 -5.65 -3.59
C LEU A 499 7.72 -6.06 -2.26
N MET A 500 6.46 -6.53 -2.26
CA MET A 500 5.78 -6.96 -1.04
C MET A 500 6.44 -8.19 -0.42
N ASN A 501 6.85 -9.17 -1.24
CA ASN A 501 7.59 -10.34 -0.78
C ASN A 501 8.93 -9.95 -0.12
N TYR A 502 9.64 -8.98 -0.71
CA TYR A 502 10.87 -8.46 -0.12
C TYR A 502 10.63 -7.86 1.27
N LEU A 503 9.66 -6.96 1.39
CA LEU A 503 9.33 -6.30 2.66
C LEU A 503 8.85 -7.32 3.71
N GLN A 504 8.09 -8.33 3.29
CA GLN A 504 7.61 -9.40 4.16
C GLN A 504 8.77 -10.30 4.65
N HIS A 505 9.70 -10.67 3.75
CA HIS A 505 10.87 -11.48 4.09
C HIS A 505 11.73 -10.82 5.19
N TYR A 506 11.87 -9.50 5.14
CA TYR A 506 12.61 -8.74 6.15
C TYR A 506 11.76 -8.26 7.34
N ASN A 507 10.48 -8.63 7.42
CA ASN A 507 9.52 -8.19 8.44
C ASN A 507 9.40 -6.66 8.54
N ILE A 508 9.36 -5.97 7.40
CA ILE A 508 9.30 -4.50 7.33
C ILE A 508 7.87 -4.05 7.09
N GLY A 509 7.29 -3.34 8.04
CA GLY A 509 5.91 -2.87 8.03
C GLY A 509 4.87 -3.99 8.05
N THR A 510 3.63 -3.66 8.37
CA THR A 510 2.49 -4.58 8.27
C THR A 510 1.96 -4.63 6.84
N GLY A 511 1.16 -5.65 6.49
CA GLY A 511 0.54 -5.77 5.17
C GLY A 511 -0.19 -4.49 4.75
N ALA A 512 -0.97 -3.90 5.66
CA ALA A 512 -1.67 -2.64 5.41
C ALA A 512 -0.72 -1.45 5.28
N THR A 513 0.32 -1.37 6.11
CA THR A 513 1.31 -0.28 6.04
C THR A 513 2.08 -0.32 4.72
N ARG A 514 2.47 -1.50 4.24
CA ARG A 514 3.13 -1.70 2.93
C ARG A 514 2.24 -1.20 1.78
N VAL A 515 0.98 -1.63 1.75
CA VAL A 515 0.01 -1.23 0.71
C VAL A 515 -0.32 0.26 0.80
N SER A 516 -0.51 0.80 2.00
CA SER A 516 -0.77 2.23 2.25
C SER A 516 0.39 3.09 1.76
N THR A 517 1.64 2.73 2.12
CA THR A 517 2.84 3.45 1.67
C THR A 517 2.96 3.42 0.14
N LEU A 518 2.79 2.25 -0.49
CA LEU A 518 2.82 2.13 -1.95
C LEU A 518 1.74 3.02 -2.59
N SER A 519 0.52 3.00 -2.05
CA SER A 519 -0.58 3.86 -2.51
C SER A 519 -0.22 5.35 -2.43
N GLN A 520 0.45 5.79 -1.37
CA GLN A 520 0.86 7.18 -1.19
C GLN A 520 1.95 7.61 -2.17
N ILE A 521 2.95 6.75 -2.43
CA ILE A 521 4.08 7.08 -3.32
C ILE A 521 3.76 6.90 -4.80
N THR A 522 2.65 6.23 -5.13
CA THR A 522 2.15 6.10 -6.51
C THR A 522 1.09 7.15 -6.87
N ALA A 523 0.62 7.95 -5.91
CA ALA A 523 -0.49 8.89 -6.10
C ALA A 523 -0.04 10.35 -6.19
N GLY A 524 -0.82 11.15 -6.96
CA GLY A 524 -0.71 12.60 -7.02
C GLY A 524 0.43 13.13 -7.88
N THR A 525 0.61 14.46 -7.84
CA THR A 525 1.60 15.20 -8.67
C THR A 525 3.04 15.05 -8.19
N THR A 526 3.24 14.53 -6.99
CA THR A 526 4.55 14.27 -6.36
C THR A 526 4.77 12.77 -6.18
N ALA A 527 4.16 11.94 -7.05
CA ALA A 527 4.37 10.51 -7.03
C ALA A 527 5.84 10.17 -7.30
N LEU A 528 6.38 9.23 -6.53
CA LEU A 528 7.74 8.70 -6.70
C LEU A 528 7.75 7.50 -7.63
N MET A 529 6.66 6.74 -7.67
CA MET A 529 6.51 5.56 -8.52
C MET A 529 5.22 5.60 -9.33
N LYS A 530 5.18 4.77 -10.37
CA LYS A 530 4.01 4.44 -11.17
C LYS A 530 3.71 2.96 -11.00
N GLU A 531 2.44 2.64 -10.84
CA GLU A 531 1.94 1.26 -10.80
C GLU A 531 1.01 1.04 -12.00
N ARG A 532 1.28 0.00 -12.78
CA ARG A 532 0.42 -0.39 -13.90
C ARG A 532 0.31 -1.90 -13.96
N ARG A 533 -0.87 -2.44 -13.65
CA ARG A 533 -1.13 -3.90 -13.60
C ARG A 533 -0.06 -4.66 -12.81
N GLY A 534 0.28 -4.12 -11.64
CA GLY A 534 1.28 -4.69 -10.76
C GLY A 534 2.74 -4.41 -11.13
N ALA A 535 3.05 -3.95 -12.34
CA ALA A 535 4.40 -3.52 -12.69
C ALA A 535 4.70 -2.17 -12.01
N LEU A 536 5.90 -2.05 -11.43
CA LEU A 536 6.39 -0.85 -10.76
C LEU A 536 7.50 -0.20 -11.59
N SER A 537 7.45 1.12 -11.68
CA SER A 537 8.51 1.92 -12.30
C SER A 537 8.64 3.26 -11.58
N LEU A 538 9.82 3.86 -11.60
CA LEU A 538 10.03 5.17 -11.00
C LEU A 538 9.51 6.29 -11.90
N THR A 539 9.12 7.41 -11.28
CA THR A 539 9.02 8.71 -11.94
C THR A 539 10.39 9.39 -11.92
N ASP A 540 10.55 10.52 -12.62
CA ASP A 540 11.80 11.30 -12.54
C ASP A 540 12.07 11.71 -11.08
N THR A 541 11.03 12.15 -10.34
CA THR A 541 11.15 12.47 -8.90
C THR A 541 11.53 11.24 -8.09
N GLY A 542 11.04 10.04 -8.43
CA GLY A 542 11.44 8.80 -7.78
C GLY A 542 12.87 8.39 -8.09
N THR A 543 13.33 8.61 -9.31
CA THR A 543 14.74 8.39 -9.69
C THR A 543 15.66 9.34 -8.91
N ILE A 544 15.27 10.62 -8.79
CA ILE A 544 15.98 11.59 -7.95
C ILE A 544 16.05 11.09 -6.50
N SER A 545 14.92 10.73 -5.90
CA SER A 545 14.86 10.19 -4.54
C SER A 545 15.80 9.00 -4.36
N ALA A 546 15.76 8.02 -5.28
CA ALA A 546 16.61 6.83 -5.22
C ALA A 546 18.11 7.16 -5.30
N ILE A 547 18.50 8.09 -6.17
CA ILE A 547 19.90 8.51 -6.31
C ILE A 547 20.37 9.23 -5.05
N LEU A 548 19.60 10.20 -4.57
CA LEU A 548 19.96 10.97 -3.38
C LEU A 548 20.09 10.10 -2.14
N THR A 549 19.24 9.08 -2.00
CA THR A 549 19.21 8.19 -0.82
C THR A 549 20.15 6.99 -0.94
N GLU A 550 21.01 6.91 -1.96
CA GLU A 550 22.03 5.87 -2.05
C GLU A 550 23.01 5.92 -0.90
N GLY A 551 23.13 4.82 -0.15
CA GLY A 551 24.02 4.71 1.01
C GLY A 551 23.52 5.39 2.29
N THR A 552 22.27 5.91 2.28
CA THR A 552 21.68 6.55 3.46
C THR A 552 21.02 5.55 4.41
N ILE A 553 20.90 5.94 5.68
CA ILE A 553 20.17 5.18 6.72
C ILE A 553 18.69 5.05 6.34
N ILE A 554 18.05 6.13 5.87
CA ILE A 554 16.61 6.15 5.60
C ILE A 554 16.17 5.17 4.50
N SER A 555 17.06 4.80 3.59
CA SER A 555 16.81 3.83 2.52
C SER A 555 17.33 2.42 2.83
N SER A 556 17.98 2.22 3.97
CA SER A 556 18.58 0.95 4.37
C SER A 556 17.55 -0.01 4.96
N THR A 557 17.56 -1.27 4.47
CA THR A 557 16.73 -2.36 4.99
C THR A 557 17.03 -2.66 6.46
N ASN A 558 18.31 -2.81 6.79
CA ASN A 558 18.74 -3.15 8.15
C ASN A 558 18.42 -2.03 9.14
N ALA A 559 18.64 -0.77 8.74
CA ALA A 559 18.32 0.37 9.57
C ALA A 559 16.80 0.52 9.80
N THR A 560 15.99 0.29 8.76
CA THR A 560 14.53 0.29 8.89
C THR A 560 14.05 -0.81 9.83
N LYS A 561 14.60 -2.03 9.72
CA LYS A 561 14.29 -3.14 10.63
C LYS A 561 14.68 -2.81 12.07
N ARG A 562 15.89 -2.27 12.28
CA ARG A 562 16.36 -1.84 13.61
C ARG A 562 15.42 -0.79 14.22
N LEU A 563 15.02 0.21 13.45
CA LEU A 563 14.11 1.26 13.92
C LEU A 563 12.76 0.68 14.37
N MET A 564 12.20 -0.29 13.65
CA MET A 564 10.98 -0.97 14.07
C MET A 564 11.17 -1.73 15.38
N THR A 565 12.30 -2.43 15.54
CA THR A 565 12.65 -3.11 16.80
C THR A 565 12.74 -2.12 17.96
N LEU A 566 13.34 -0.94 17.76
CA LEU A 566 13.42 0.10 18.79
C LEU A 566 12.04 0.63 19.16
N MET A 567 11.14 0.81 18.19
CA MET A 567 9.75 1.19 18.43
C MET A 567 9.01 0.15 19.28
N ASP A 568 9.21 -1.14 19.02
CA ASP A 568 8.63 -2.23 19.82
C ASP A 568 9.21 -2.27 21.25
N GLN A 569 10.49 -1.94 21.40
CA GLN A 569 11.12 -1.81 22.73
C GLN A 569 10.54 -0.64 23.53
N VAL A 570 10.20 0.49 22.88
CA VAL A 570 9.45 1.58 23.55
C VAL A 570 8.10 1.09 24.02
N GLY A 571 7.34 0.42 23.16
CA GLY A 571 6.02 -0.11 23.53
C GLY A 571 6.05 -1.17 24.64
N SER A 572 7.16 -1.90 24.78
CA SER A 572 7.37 -2.88 25.86
C SER A 572 8.15 -2.33 27.07
N PHE A 573 8.32 -1.01 27.16
CA PHE A 573 9.01 -0.31 28.25
C PHE A 573 10.51 -0.70 28.42
N LYS A 574 11.13 -1.27 27.38
CA LYS A 574 12.56 -1.64 27.38
C LYS A 574 13.45 -0.53 26.86
N LEU A 575 12.89 0.50 26.26
CA LEU A 575 13.59 1.66 25.72
C LEU A 575 12.80 2.92 26.07
N HIS A 576 13.50 3.98 26.47
CA HIS A 576 12.86 5.28 26.69
C HIS A 576 12.50 5.93 25.33
N PRO A 577 11.34 6.61 25.20
CA PRO A 577 10.96 7.28 23.96
C PRO A 577 11.99 8.25 23.38
N ASP A 578 12.71 8.99 24.23
CA ASP A 578 13.73 9.97 23.82
C ASP A 578 14.94 9.32 23.12
N GLU A 579 15.27 8.07 23.47
CA GLU A 579 16.32 7.33 22.78
C GLU A 579 15.92 7.05 21.32
N LEU A 580 14.64 6.78 21.07
CA LEU A 580 14.15 6.66 19.71
C LEU A 580 14.24 7.98 18.95
N LEU A 581 13.92 9.12 19.58
CA LEU A 581 14.04 10.45 18.96
C LEU A 581 15.48 10.82 18.61
N THR A 582 16.43 10.41 19.44
CA THR A 582 17.87 10.57 19.15
C THR A 582 18.25 9.90 17.84
N THR A 583 17.67 8.74 17.50
CA THR A 583 17.93 8.06 16.22
C THR A 583 17.46 8.86 15.01
N ALA A 584 16.43 9.70 15.13
CA ALA A 584 15.98 10.57 14.04
C ALA A 584 17.06 11.65 13.73
N THR A 585 17.60 12.29 14.76
CA THR A 585 18.69 13.26 14.62
C THR A 585 19.95 12.61 14.03
N GLN A 586 20.32 11.43 14.53
CA GLN A 586 21.45 10.65 13.98
C GLN A 586 21.24 10.32 12.50
N THR A 587 20.02 9.92 12.12
CA THR A 587 19.68 9.64 10.72
C THR A 587 19.85 10.88 9.85
N VAL A 588 19.33 12.03 10.27
CA VAL A 588 19.46 13.29 9.51
C VAL A 588 20.91 13.73 9.41
N THR A 589 21.67 13.67 10.52
CA THR A 589 23.10 14.03 10.56
C THR A 589 23.94 13.18 9.62
N HIS A 590 23.68 11.87 9.59
CA HIS A 590 24.37 10.93 8.71
C HIS A 590 23.99 11.11 7.24
N ASP A 591 22.69 11.27 6.95
CA ASP A 591 22.17 11.20 5.59
C ASP A 591 22.36 12.53 4.82
N LEU A 592 22.39 13.68 5.52
CA LEU A 592 22.54 14.99 4.89
C LEU A 592 23.79 15.08 3.99
N PRO A 593 25.03 14.84 4.47
CA PRO A 593 26.22 14.95 3.64
C PRO A 593 26.21 13.93 2.47
N ILE A 594 25.64 12.74 2.67
CA ILE A 594 25.53 11.73 1.64
C ILE A 594 24.58 12.22 0.53
N MET A 595 23.42 12.75 0.88
CA MET A 595 22.44 13.26 -0.09
C MET A 595 22.98 14.47 -0.86
N VAL A 596 23.75 15.35 -0.21
CA VAL A 596 24.45 16.47 -0.88
C VAL A 596 25.43 15.92 -1.92
N LYS A 597 26.31 15.00 -1.53
CA LYS A 597 27.27 14.35 -2.44
C LYS A 597 26.60 13.62 -3.59
N ASN A 598 25.51 12.91 -3.30
CA ASN A 598 24.79 12.15 -4.32
C ASN A 598 24.07 13.02 -5.37
N ALA A 599 23.83 14.32 -5.07
CA ALA A 599 23.24 15.26 -6.04
C ALA A 599 24.09 15.38 -7.32
N ASP A 600 25.42 15.22 -7.22
CA ASP A 600 26.32 15.24 -8.39
C ASP A 600 26.04 14.10 -9.38
N LYS A 601 25.45 12.99 -8.92
CA LYS A 601 25.08 11.84 -9.76
C LYS A 601 23.81 12.07 -10.59
N LEU A 602 23.02 13.11 -10.27
CA LEU A 602 21.71 13.34 -10.93
C LEU A 602 21.88 13.57 -12.43
N LYS A 603 22.88 14.36 -12.82
CA LYS A 603 23.14 14.67 -14.24
C LYS A 603 23.47 13.43 -15.08
N ALA A 604 24.27 12.51 -14.54
CA ALA A 604 24.61 11.26 -15.22
C ALA A 604 23.40 10.35 -15.46
N SER A 605 22.41 10.39 -14.54
CA SER A 605 21.23 9.50 -14.58
C SER A 605 20.05 10.09 -15.34
N LEU A 606 19.83 11.41 -15.24
CA LEU A 606 18.64 12.11 -15.76
C LEU A 606 18.96 13.04 -16.94
N GLY A 607 20.24 13.29 -17.22
CA GLY A 607 20.69 14.27 -18.21
C GLY A 607 20.57 15.70 -17.71
N GLU A 608 20.70 16.66 -18.63
CA GLU A 608 20.65 18.09 -18.31
C GLU A 608 19.27 18.49 -17.74
N PRO A 609 19.23 19.33 -16.68
CA PRO A 609 17.98 19.76 -16.03
C PRO A 609 16.97 20.39 -16.99
N GLU A 610 17.44 21.13 -17.98
CA GLU A 610 16.62 21.83 -18.96
C GLU A 610 15.73 20.89 -19.80
N LYS A 611 16.16 19.65 -20.04
CA LYS A 611 15.40 18.64 -20.78
C LYS A 611 14.18 18.14 -20.01
N LEU A 612 14.17 18.27 -18.67
CA LEU A 612 13.06 17.87 -17.82
C LEU A 612 12.04 18.98 -17.57
N VAL A 613 12.40 20.22 -17.93
CA VAL A 613 11.44 21.34 -17.87
C VAL A 613 10.39 21.10 -18.96
N LYS A 614 9.17 20.73 -18.53
CA LYS A 614 8.04 20.70 -19.45
C LYS A 614 7.80 22.13 -19.93
N HIS A 615 8.25 22.48 -21.10
CA HIS A 615 7.84 23.69 -21.79
C HIS A 615 6.35 23.56 -22.10
N TYR A 616 5.50 23.99 -21.17
CA TYR A 616 4.12 24.31 -21.52
C TYR A 616 4.20 25.52 -22.46
N PRO A 617 3.75 25.42 -23.70
CA PRO A 617 3.73 26.57 -24.58
C PRO A 617 3.02 27.70 -23.84
N LYS A 618 3.71 28.82 -23.65
CA LYS A 618 3.09 30.01 -23.04
C LYS A 618 1.81 30.27 -23.84
N LYS A 619 0.67 30.25 -23.17
CA LYS A 619 -0.62 30.51 -23.83
C LYS A 619 -0.47 31.85 -24.52
N ALA A 620 -0.73 31.87 -25.81
CA ALA A 620 -0.67 33.09 -26.59
C ALA A 620 -1.58 34.12 -25.89
N LYS A 621 -1.03 35.29 -25.59
CA LYS A 621 -1.75 36.39 -24.98
C LYS A 621 -2.08 37.43 -26.04
N THR A 622 -3.19 38.08 -25.84
CA THR A 622 -3.62 39.29 -26.56
C THR A 622 -4.01 40.35 -25.52
N GLY A 623 -4.18 41.58 -25.93
CA GLY A 623 -4.56 42.67 -25.01
C GLY A 623 -4.47 44.01 -25.69
N GLY A 624 -4.61 45.06 -24.90
CA GLY A 624 -4.64 46.48 -25.32
C GLY A 624 -5.28 47.33 -24.26
N GLN A 625 -5.58 48.60 -24.59
CA GLN A 625 -6.28 49.52 -23.74
C GLN A 625 -7.78 49.19 -23.70
N THR A 626 -8.36 49.12 -22.50
CA THR A 626 -9.80 48.99 -22.29
C THR A 626 -10.47 50.35 -22.56
N SER A 627 -11.81 50.38 -22.70
CA SER A 627 -12.61 51.62 -22.80
C SER A 627 -12.40 52.57 -21.62
N THR A 628 -11.86 52.11 -20.51
CA THR A 628 -11.51 52.93 -19.32
C THR A 628 -10.04 53.36 -19.30
N GLY A 629 -9.30 53.18 -20.40
CA GLY A 629 -7.88 53.57 -20.52
C GLY A 629 -6.87 52.61 -19.85
N LYS A 630 -7.32 51.49 -19.28
CA LYS A 630 -6.45 50.52 -18.59
C LYS A 630 -5.86 49.55 -19.57
N GLU A 631 -4.53 49.42 -19.57
CA GLU A 631 -3.86 48.39 -20.35
C GLU A 631 -4.00 47.01 -19.71
N VAL A 632 -4.48 46.03 -20.47
CA VAL A 632 -4.75 44.67 -19.98
C VAL A 632 -4.25 43.64 -20.96
N SER A 633 -3.87 42.49 -20.41
CA SER A 633 -3.45 41.33 -21.20
C SER A 633 -4.20 40.08 -20.71
N PHE A 634 -4.72 39.31 -21.66
CA PHE A 634 -5.46 38.07 -21.39
C PHE A 634 -5.15 36.98 -22.40
N ASN A 635 -5.57 35.72 -22.10
CA ASN A 635 -5.32 34.60 -22.99
C ASN A 635 -6.08 34.76 -24.30
N GLN A 636 -5.38 34.64 -25.43
CA GLN A 636 -5.97 34.71 -26.77
C GLN A 636 -6.89 33.53 -27.10
N VAL A 637 -6.81 32.44 -26.33
CA VAL A 637 -7.63 31.25 -26.52
C VAL A 637 -8.42 30.93 -25.26
N TRP A 638 -9.73 30.73 -25.42
CA TRP A 638 -10.62 30.29 -24.36
C TRP A 638 -11.52 29.14 -24.83
N GLY A 639 -11.60 28.04 -24.08
CA GLY A 639 -12.43 26.88 -24.43
C GLY A 639 -12.08 26.21 -25.79
N GLY A 640 -10.89 26.47 -26.34
CA GLY A 640 -10.47 26.02 -27.68
C GLY A 640 -10.78 27.00 -28.79
N HIS A 641 -11.55 28.05 -28.54
CA HIS A 641 -11.78 29.17 -29.46
C HIS A 641 -10.65 30.17 -29.37
N ARG A 642 -10.09 30.59 -30.52
CA ARG A 642 -9.07 31.64 -30.61
C ARG A 642 -9.82 32.94 -30.99
N PHE A 643 -9.73 33.96 -30.13
CA PHE A 643 -10.34 35.24 -30.40
C PHE A 643 -9.77 35.90 -31.65
N THR A 644 -10.66 36.35 -32.52
CA THR A 644 -10.32 37.16 -33.70
C THR A 644 -9.93 38.56 -33.27
N THR A 645 -9.32 39.33 -34.17
CA THR A 645 -8.96 40.75 -33.91
C THR A 645 -10.19 41.58 -33.53
N GLN A 646 -11.31 41.34 -34.18
CA GLN A 646 -12.57 42.07 -33.89
C GLN A 646 -13.10 41.68 -32.50
N GLU A 647 -13.13 40.39 -32.15
CA GLU A 647 -13.56 39.94 -30.81
C GLU A 647 -12.65 40.49 -29.70
N VAL A 648 -11.34 40.60 -29.95
CA VAL A 648 -10.41 41.22 -29.00
C VAL A 648 -10.76 42.73 -28.83
N ALA A 649 -11.03 43.46 -29.91
CA ALA A 649 -11.41 44.86 -29.85
C ALA A 649 -12.73 45.04 -29.10
N ASP A 650 -13.74 44.22 -29.38
CA ASP A 650 -15.03 44.26 -28.69
C ASP A 650 -14.89 43.91 -27.18
N LEU A 651 -14.08 42.94 -26.83
CA LEU A 651 -13.78 42.60 -25.42
C LEU A 651 -13.07 43.75 -24.68
N LEU A 652 -12.11 44.42 -25.34
CA LEU A 652 -11.44 45.61 -24.78
C LEU A 652 -12.38 46.80 -24.64
N ALA A 653 -13.35 46.96 -25.56
CA ALA A 653 -14.40 47.96 -25.48
C ALA A 653 -15.48 47.63 -24.43
N GLY A 654 -15.38 46.48 -23.71
CA GLY A 654 -16.34 46.04 -22.69
C GLY A 654 -17.61 45.42 -23.27
N LYS A 655 -17.65 45.17 -24.59
CA LYS A 655 -18.79 44.54 -25.26
C LYS A 655 -18.81 43.03 -24.98
N GLU A 656 -19.95 42.41 -25.12
CA GLU A 656 -20.15 40.99 -25.07
C GLU A 656 -19.82 40.37 -26.42
N VAL A 657 -19.03 39.25 -26.40
CA VAL A 657 -18.74 38.49 -27.58
C VAL A 657 -19.35 37.08 -27.46
N GLN A 658 -19.79 36.54 -28.62
CA GLN A 658 -20.39 35.22 -28.70
C GLN A 658 -19.65 34.38 -29.73
N PHE A 659 -19.34 33.10 -29.36
CA PHE A 659 -18.67 32.13 -30.20
C PHE A 659 -19.06 30.72 -29.86
N GLN A 660 -18.63 29.74 -30.71
CA GLN A 660 -18.90 28.35 -30.44
C GLN A 660 -17.63 27.62 -29.97
N ILE A 661 -17.79 26.72 -29.02
CA ILE A 661 -16.75 25.80 -28.56
C ILE A 661 -17.20 24.35 -28.69
N LYS A 662 -16.27 23.43 -28.71
CA LYS A 662 -16.56 21.98 -28.57
C LYS A 662 -16.48 21.57 -27.10
N THR A 663 -17.54 20.96 -26.57
CA THR A 663 -17.52 20.37 -25.22
C THR A 663 -16.53 19.20 -25.17
N LYS A 664 -16.18 18.74 -23.96
CA LYS A 664 -15.33 17.52 -23.78
C LYS A 664 -15.89 16.25 -24.45
N ARG A 665 -17.17 16.25 -24.82
CA ARG A 665 -17.86 15.17 -25.55
C ARG A 665 -18.00 15.46 -27.06
N GLY A 666 -17.29 16.45 -27.58
CA GLY A 666 -17.27 16.83 -28.99
C GLY A 666 -18.53 17.60 -29.48
N LYS A 667 -19.52 17.83 -28.64
CA LYS A 667 -20.75 18.57 -29.04
C LYS A 667 -20.48 20.07 -29.09
N PRO A 668 -20.99 20.80 -30.13
CA PRO A 668 -20.90 22.24 -30.18
C PRO A 668 -21.71 22.88 -29.06
N MET A 669 -21.20 23.99 -28.51
CA MET A 669 -21.86 24.79 -27.47
C MET A 669 -21.58 26.27 -27.73
N ALA A 670 -22.63 27.06 -27.84
CA ALA A 670 -22.52 28.50 -27.91
C ALA A 670 -22.17 29.07 -26.52
N VAL A 671 -21.22 29.99 -26.50
CA VAL A 671 -20.75 30.67 -25.28
C VAL A 671 -20.74 32.16 -25.59
N HIS A 672 -21.28 32.97 -24.67
CA HIS A 672 -21.18 34.41 -24.71
C HIS A 672 -20.65 34.96 -23.38
N GLY A 673 -20.02 36.13 -23.40
CA GLY A 673 -19.42 36.70 -22.19
C GLY A 673 -18.57 37.93 -22.48
N LYS A 674 -17.96 38.48 -21.44
CA LYS A 674 -17.17 39.70 -21.45
C LYS A 674 -15.77 39.52 -20.88
N LEU A 675 -14.91 40.49 -21.15
CA LEU A 675 -13.62 40.62 -20.49
C LEU A 675 -13.85 41.11 -19.04
N ALA A 676 -13.32 40.36 -18.07
CA ALA A 676 -13.45 40.72 -16.66
C ALA A 676 -12.17 40.38 -15.89
N GLN A 677 -11.95 41.15 -14.82
CA GLN A 677 -10.94 40.83 -13.84
C GLN A 677 -11.40 39.66 -12.99
N GLN A 678 -10.62 38.60 -12.92
CA GLN A 678 -10.93 37.39 -12.18
C GLN A 678 -9.82 37.11 -11.15
N THR A 679 -10.17 36.40 -10.08
CA THR A 679 -9.19 35.99 -9.05
C THR A 679 -9.07 34.47 -8.99
N TYR A 680 -7.88 33.98 -9.12
CA TYR A 680 -7.57 32.54 -8.94
C TYR A 680 -6.41 32.38 -7.98
N ARG A 681 -6.61 31.66 -6.88
CA ARG A 681 -5.61 31.43 -5.82
C ARG A 681 -4.95 32.72 -5.30
N GLY A 682 -5.73 33.80 -5.14
CA GLY A 682 -5.25 35.10 -4.67
C GLY A 682 -4.62 36.00 -5.74
N HIS A 683 -4.36 35.50 -6.96
CA HIS A 683 -3.83 36.30 -8.07
C HIS A 683 -4.95 36.87 -8.92
N LYS A 684 -4.95 38.18 -9.11
CA LYS A 684 -5.89 38.89 -10.01
C LYS A 684 -5.35 38.85 -11.45
N PHE A 685 -6.19 38.50 -12.41
CA PHE A 685 -5.87 38.51 -13.84
C PHE A 685 -7.09 38.87 -14.68
N TRP A 686 -6.84 39.38 -15.87
CA TRP A 686 -7.89 39.64 -16.85
C TRP A 686 -8.13 38.42 -17.73
N GLY A 687 -9.39 38.11 -18.02
CA GLY A 687 -9.73 36.98 -18.87
C GLY A 687 -11.22 37.02 -19.30
N PHE A 688 -11.52 36.32 -20.37
CA PHE A 688 -12.91 36.13 -20.79
C PHE A 688 -13.70 35.44 -19.67
N LYS A 689 -14.78 36.04 -19.25
CA LYS A 689 -15.72 35.49 -18.27
C LYS A 689 -17.03 35.20 -19.00
N PRO A 690 -17.43 33.91 -19.13
CA PRO A 690 -18.73 33.58 -19.71
C PRO A 690 -19.86 34.09 -18.84
N ALA A 691 -20.97 34.42 -19.46
CA ALA A 691 -22.18 34.82 -18.77
C ALA A 691 -22.75 33.67 -17.92
N ASP A 692 -23.43 34.03 -16.82
CA ASP A 692 -23.86 33.05 -15.81
C ASP A 692 -24.89 32.03 -16.34
N ASP A 693 -25.67 32.40 -17.37
CA ASP A 693 -26.69 31.57 -18.02
C ASP A 693 -26.09 30.47 -18.91
N VAL A 694 -24.86 30.64 -19.44
CA VAL A 694 -24.17 29.63 -20.29
C VAL A 694 -24.07 28.25 -19.62
N PHE A 695 -23.95 28.20 -18.29
CA PHE A 695 -23.82 26.96 -17.51
C PHE A 695 -25.07 26.61 -16.68
N GLN A 696 -26.08 27.46 -16.57
CA GLN A 696 -27.28 27.21 -15.74
C GLN A 696 -28.27 26.18 -16.35
N ARG A 697 -28.26 25.95 -17.66
CA ARG A 697 -29.11 24.94 -18.31
C ARG A 697 -28.88 23.50 -17.90
N ARG A 698 -27.82 23.21 -17.15
CA ARG A 698 -27.49 21.83 -16.70
C ARG A 698 -28.21 21.38 -15.42
N THR A 699 -28.78 22.30 -14.63
CA THR A 699 -29.42 21.93 -13.35
C THR A 699 -30.92 21.65 -13.49
N LYS A 700 -31.61 22.15 -14.53
CA LYS A 700 -33.05 21.90 -14.72
C LYS A 700 -33.42 20.59 -15.40
N SER A 701 -32.52 19.98 -16.16
CA SER A 701 -32.78 18.67 -16.82
C SER A 701 -32.66 17.45 -15.92
N ARG A 702 -32.01 17.57 -14.75
CA ARG A 702 -31.83 16.46 -13.77
C ARG A 702 -32.98 16.35 -12.75
N ARG A 703 -33.92 17.34 -12.71
CA ARG A 703 -35.10 17.29 -11.81
C ARG A 703 -36.38 16.74 -12.46
N LYS A 704 -36.34 16.37 -13.75
CA LYS A 704 -37.51 15.80 -14.47
C LYS A 704 -37.39 14.30 -14.77
N ALA A 705 -36.35 13.60 -14.23
CA ALA A 705 -36.19 12.15 -14.34
C ALA A 705 -35.87 11.60 -12.93
N ARG A 706 -36.88 11.66 -12.07
CA ARG A 706 -37.09 10.81 -10.90
C ARG A 706 -38.59 10.62 -10.70
#